data_66da13885de1b7ecfcb504c0d5f2b89e
#
_entry.id   66da13885de1b7ecfcb504c0d5f2b89e
#
_cell.length_a   1.000
_cell.length_b   1.000
_cell.length_c   1.000
_cell.angle_alpha   90.00
_cell.angle_beta   90.00
_cell.angle_gamma   90.00
#
_symmetry.space_group_name_H-M   'P 1'
#
loop_
_entity.id
_entity.type
_entity.pdbx_description
1 polymer ?
#
loop_
_entity_poly.entity_id
_entity_poly.type
_entity_poly.pdbx_seq_one_letter_code
_entity_poly.pdbx_strand_id
1 'polypeptide(L)'
;MERKKNGGLRFKRVFSDAAVAPFDQIEWERRTAEITDDGGKVIFKQEAIEVPKNWSPLATKIAVSKYFYGDIANGTDLYKGGRETSVRQLIHRVTRTLTDCGIADNYFADAEAAETFYDELTWLCLNQHGAFNSPVWFNVGLYHQYGIGKGAGAGNYFYNRETGKAERAASQYEYPQGSACFIQSVGDTMEDIMRLATSEAMLFKYGSGTGTDLSSLRSTREKLSGGGKPSGPLSFLKVYDQIANVVKSGGKTRRAAKMNTLKDWHPDIEEFIDAKQKEEKKAWALIEQGYDGSYNGDAYGSVMYQNENVSVRVSDEFMDAALEDREWWTRRVIDGKPCEKKYARALLRKIAEGTWICGDPGMQFDTTIHKWHTCKGTDRQNSTNPCSEYLFLDNTACNLASLNLMKFKTADGHFDVERFKSAVRIFITAQEIIVDNASYPIREIAENSHIFRTLGLGYANLGSLVMSYGYGYDSVEGRALCGAITAIMTGEAYAQSARMARTMGPFAGYRDSRASGVAKPVAKDNVAAMLEVIELHRCAVHQIPDAKEFAHLKEEAAKTWDEAVDVGNRHGYRNAQVTVLAPTGTISFLMDCDTTGIEPDIALVKYKLLAGGGMLKIVNQTIKPALEKLGYASDEIERIVAHIDAFDTIEDVIDSDGTKISSGLKLEHLPIFDCAFKPFKGE
;
A
#
# COMPACT_ATOMS: atom_id res chain seq x y z
N MET A 1 15.40 27.76 21.92
CA MET A 1 14.50 28.57 21.08
C MET A 1 13.08 28.38 21.61
N GLU A 2 12.50 29.39 22.25
CA GLU A 2 11.10 29.33 22.66
C GLU A 2 10.20 29.25 21.44
N ARG A 3 9.51 28.08 21.27
CA ARG A 3 8.48 27.92 20.25
C ARG A 3 7.32 28.86 20.61
N LYS A 4 7.06 29.86 19.76
CA LYS A 4 5.81 30.63 19.80
C LYS A 4 4.66 29.62 19.74
N LYS A 5 3.78 29.62 20.76
CA LYS A 5 2.52 28.90 20.82
C LYS A 5 1.57 29.43 19.71
N ASN A 6 1.77 29.03 18.47
CA ASN A 6 0.69 29.07 17.48
C ASN A 6 -0.22 27.88 17.85
N GLY A 7 -1.50 28.16 18.13
CA GLY A 7 -2.46 27.18 18.64
C GLY A 7 -2.43 25.88 17.81
N GLY A 8 -2.37 24.71 18.50
CA GLY A 8 -2.33 23.40 17.88
C GLY A 8 -3.56 23.06 17.03
N LEU A 9 -3.64 21.83 16.52
CA LEU A 9 -4.76 21.36 15.71
C LEU A 9 -6.02 21.19 16.56
N ARG A 10 -7.17 21.49 15.95
CA ARG A 10 -8.51 21.18 16.45
C ARG A 10 -9.28 20.40 15.38
N PHE A 11 -10.05 19.43 15.79
CA PHE A 11 -10.89 18.62 14.93
C PHE A 11 -12.36 18.86 15.25
N LYS A 12 -13.18 18.92 14.19
CA LYS A 12 -14.62 18.90 14.34
C LYS A 12 -15.05 17.47 14.61
N ARG A 13 -15.89 17.26 15.61
CA ARG A 13 -16.52 15.95 15.85
C ARG A 13 -17.58 15.70 14.76
N VAL A 14 -17.44 14.63 14.02
CA VAL A 14 -18.26 14.30 12.84
C VAL A 14 -18.81 12.89 12.93
N PHE A 15 -18.05 11.97 13.53
CA PHE A 15 -18.35 10.56 13.58
C PHE A 15 -18.82 10.09 14.95
N SER A 16 -18.11 10.48 15.99
CA SER A 16 -18.36 10.06 17.35
C SER A 16 -19.29 10.99 18.10
N ASP A 17 -20.01 10.45 19.12
CA ASP A 17 -20.79 11.23 20.06
C ASP A 17 -19.87 11.73 21.19
N ALA A 18 -20.02 13.00 21.60
CA ALA A 18 -19.24 13.57 22.69
C ALA A 18 -19.66 13.05 24.09
N ALA A 19 -20.89 12.54 24.22
CA ALA A 19 -21.43 12.07 25.49
C ALA A 19 -21.17 10.57 25.76
N VAL A 20 -20.73 9.81 24.73
CA VAL A 20 -20.59 8.35 24.81
C VAL A 20 -19.23 7.94 24.24
N ALA A 21 -18.46 7.16 25.00
CA ALA A 21 -17.17 6.67 24.52
C ALA A 21 -17.33 5.85 23.23
N PRO A 22 -16.39 5.95 22.26
CA PRO A 22 -16.55 5.30 20.95
C PRO A 22 -16.86 3.81 21.02
N PHE A 23 -16.26 3.10 21.97
CA PHE A 23 -16.50 1.65 22.16
C PHE A 23 -17.87 1.33 22.72
N ASP A 24 -18.58 2.28 23.30
CA ASP A 24 -19.92 2.09 23.86
C ASP A 24 -21.02 2.55 22.89
N GLN A 25 -20.64 3.06 21.72
CA GLN A 25 -21.54 3.47 20.63
C GLN A 25 -21.94 2.31 19.71
N ILE A 26 -21.43 1.10 19.95
CA ILE A 26 -21.68 -0.08 19.13
C ILE A 26 -22.08 -1.27 19.99
N GLU A 27 -22.76 -2.23 19.36
CA GLU A 27 -23.08 -3.50 19.98
C GLU A 27 -21.91 -4.49 19.84
N TRP A 28 -21.61 -5.22 20.90
CA TRP A 28 -20.56 -6.23 20.98
C TRP A 28 -21.17 -7.62 21.10
N GLU A 29 -20.48 -8.61 20.55
CA GLU A 29 -20.80 -10.01 20.74
C GLU A 29 -19.53 -10.85 20.93
N ARG A 30 -19.69 -12.09 21.40
CA ARG A 30 -18.59 -13.05 21.50
C ARG A 30 -18.65 -14.07 20.39
N ARG A 31 -17.53 -14.27 19.71
CA ARG A 31 -17.38 -15.22 18.59
C ARG A 31 -16.21 -16.17 18.82
N THR A 32 -16.21 -17.28 18.07
CA THR A 32 -15.07 -18.15 17.88
C THR A 32 -14.47 -17.90 16.51
N ALA A 33 -13.16 -17.67 16.44
CA ALA A 33 -12.40 -17.63 15.18
C ALA A 33 -11.67 -18.97 15.03
N GLU A 34 -11.94 -19.65 13.91
CA GLU A 34 -11.34 -20.94 13.59
C GLU A 34 -10.85 -20.95 12.13
N ILE A 35 -9.65 -21.49 11.90
CA ILE A 35 -9.07 -21.72 10.58
C ILE A 35 -8.75 -23.20 10.50
N THR A 36 -9.22 -23.84 9.42
CA THR A 36 -8.96 -25.24 9.09
C THR A 36 -8.09 -25.34 7.84
N ASP A 37 -7.32 -26.42 7.70
CA ASP A 37 -6.67 -26.77 6.42
C ASP A 37 -7.68 -27.43 5.45
N ASP A 38 -7.21 -27.76 4.23
CA ASP A 38 -8.05 -28.39 3.20
C ASP A 38 -8.55 -29.78 3.58
N GLY A 39 -7.92 -30.43 4.56
CA GLY A 39 -8.35 -31.69 5.17
C GLY A 39 -9.34 -31.54 6.32
N GLY A 40 -9.74 -30.31 6.67
CA GLY A 40 -10.64 -30.03 7.78
C GLY A 40 -9.98 -30.03 9.17
N LYS A 41 -8.65 -30.18 9.25
CA LYS A 41 -7.92 -30.10 10.52
C LYS A 41 -7.80 -28.65 10.99
N VAL A 42 -8.16 -28.40 12.25
CA VAL A 42 -8.05 -27.07 12.86
C VAL A 42 -6.58 -26.69 13.03
N ILE A 43 -6.17 -25.58 12.38
CA ILE A 43 -4.83 -25.03 12.46
C ILE A 43 -4.74 -23.91 13.50
N PHE A 44 -5.81 -23.14 13.63
CA PHE A 44 -5.93 -22.04 14.58
C PHE A 44 -7.35 -21.99 15.13
N LYS A 45 -7.48 -21.82 16.44
CA LYS A 45 -8.76 -21.60 17.09
C LYS A 45 -8.60 -20.67 18.29
N GLN A 46 -9.46 -19.68 18.39
CA GLN A 46 -9.60 -18.83 19.57
C GLN A 46 -11.09 -18.62 19.85
N GLU A 47 -11.50 -18.90 21.07
CA GLU A 47 -12.89 -18.83 21.52
C GLU A 47 -13.16 -17.56 22.33
N ALA A 48 -14.45 -17.22 22.51
CA ALA A 48 -14.94 -16.14 23.34
C ALA A 48 -14.34 -14.75 23.02
N ILE A 49 -14.05 -14.50 21.75
CA ILE A 49 -13.47 -13.23 21.26
C ILE A 49 -14.56 -12.17 21.25
N GLU A 50 -14.31 -11.03 21.89
CA GLU A 50 -15.18 -9.86 21.84
C GLU A 50 -14.97 -9.08 20.52
N VAL A 51 -16.02 -8.97 19.72
CA VAL A 51 -16.00 -8.30 18.41
C VAL A 51 -17.24 -7.42 18.23
N PRO A 52 -17.17 -6.35 17.40
CA PRO A 52 -18.37 -5.62 17.00
C PRO A 52 -19.35 -6.55 16.29
N LYS A 53 -20.63 -6.48 16.65
CA LYS A 53 -21.68 -7.35 16.09
C LYS A 53 -21.85 -7.20 14.58
N ASN A 54 -21.56 -6.00 14.04
CA ASN A 54 -21.67 -5.66 12.63
C ASN A 54 -20.46 -6.08 11.79
N TRP A 55 -19.37 -6.57 12.40
CA TRP A 55 -18.23 -7.10 11.64
C TRP A 55 -18.55 -8.47 11.05
N SER A 56 -18.07 -8.73 9.84
CA SER A 56 -18.24 -10.05 9.24
C SER A 56 -17.41 -11.14 9.96
N PRO A 57 -17.74 -12.42 9.76
CA PRO A 57 -16.89 -13.53 10.20
C PRO A 57 -15.48 -13.45 9.59
N LEU A 58 -15.34 -12.93 8.36
CA LEU A 58 -14.05 -12.76 7.69
C LEU A 58 -13.21 -11.69 8.38
N ALA A 59 -13.74 -10.48 8.60
CA ALA A 59 -13.05 -9.42 9.33
C ALA A 59 -12.61 -9.88 10.73
N THR A 60 -13.48 -10.62 11.43
CA THR A 60 -13.17 -11.24 12.72
C THR A 60 -11.95 -12.19 12.61
N LYS A 61 -11.97 -13.14 11.66
CA LYS A 61 -10.86 -14.07 11.43
C LYS A 61 -9.54 -13.34 11.11
N ILE A 62 -9.59 -12.29 10.30
CA ILE A 62 -8.41 -11.49 9.95
C ILE A 62 -7.86 -10.75 11.18
N ALA A 63 -8.70 -10.04 11.93
CA ALA A 63 -8.27 -9.33 13.15
C ALA A 63 -7.59 -10.30 14.13
N VAL A 64 -8.23 -11.42 14.41
CA VAL A 64 -7.75 -12.39 15.38
C VAL A 64 -6.51 -13.11 14.90
N SER A 65 -6.51 -13.68 13.70
CA SER A 65 -5.39 -14.52 13.24
C SER A 65 -4.15 -13.70 12.84
N LYS A 66 -4.33 -12.45 12.39
CA LYS A 66 -3.22 -11.64 11.86
C LYS A 66 -2.74 -10.57 12.85
N TYR A 67 -3.66 -9.86 13.53
CA TYR A 67 -3.34 -8.62 14.24
C TYR A 67 -3.33 -8.74 15.76
N PHE A 68 -4.07 -9.67 16.36
CA PHE A 68 -4.03 -9.88 17.80
C PHE A 68 -2.60 -10.25 18.23
N TYR A 69 -2.12 -9.56 19.27
CA TYR A 69 -0.84 -9.84 19.88
C TYR A 69 -0.94 -11.03 20.86
N GLY A 70 0.20 -11.70 21.05
CA GLY A 70 0.42 -12.69 22.08
C GLY A 70 0.12 -14.14 21.65
N ASP A 71 0.35 -15.07 22.58
CA ASP A 71 0.15 -16.51 22.39
C ASP A 71 -0.99 -17.01 23.27
N ILE A 72 -1.89 -17.80 22.68
CA ILE A 72 -3.02 -18.45 23.40
C ILE A 72 -2.51 -19.33 24.54
N ALA A 73 -1.37 -20.00 24.35
CA ALA A 73 -0.75 -20.85 25.37
C ALA A 73 -0.35 -20.08 26.64
N ASN A 74 -0.10 -18.79 26.54
CA ASN A 74 0.26 -17.92 27.68
C ASN A 74 -0.96 -17.30 28.38
N GLY A 75 -2.19 -17.71 28.02
CA GLY A 75 -3.43 -17.16 28.57
C GLY A 75 -3.73 -15.75 28.11
N THR A 76 -4.36 -14.94 28.94
CA THR A 76 -4.86 -13.59 28.60
C THR A 76 -4.12 -12.44 29.29
N ASP A 77 -3.09 -12.72 30.07
CA ASP A 77 -2.26 -11.69 30.71
C ASP A 77 -1.29 -11.10 29.68
N LEU A 78 -1.67 -9.95 29.12
CA LEU A 78 -0.92 -9.27 28.06
C LEU A 78 0.50 -8.86 28.49
N TYR A 79 0.68 -8.56 29.78
CA TYR A 79 2.01 -8.20 30.34
C TYR A 79 2.97 -9.39 30.40
N LYS A 80 2.46 -10.59 30.32
CA LYS A 80 3.22 -11.87 30.29
C LYS A 80 3.21 -12.55 28.93
N GLY A 81 2.85 -11.82 27.87
CA GLY A 81 2.78 -12.36 26.51
C GLY A 81 1.53 -13.18 26.22
N GLY A 82 0.49 -13.02 27.04
CA GLY A 82 -0.82 -13.57 26.79
C GLY A 82 -1.49 -12.96 25.58
N ARG A 83 -2.58 -13.58 25.13
CA ARG A 83 -3.27 -13.24 23.87
C ARG A 83 -4.33 -12.17 24.05
N GLU A 84 -4.39 -11.19 23.13
CA GLU A 84 -5.54 -10.29 23.00
C GLU A 84 -6.83 -11.11 22.75
N THR A 85 -7.92 -10.67 23.37
CA THR A 85 -9.23 -11.36 23.34
C THR A 85 -10.36 -10.47 22.82
N SER A 86 -10.05 -9.21 22.47
CA SER A 86 -11.04 -8.24 22.05
C SER A 86 -10.49 -7.34 20.94
N VAL A 87 -11.34 -7.05 19.94
CA VAL A 87 -11.07 -6.00 18.95
C VAL A 87 -10.92 -4.62 19.61
N ARG A 88 -11.59 -4.41 20.78
CA ARG A 88 -11.41 -3.21 21.61
C ARG A 88 -9.95 -3.04 22.03
N GLN A 89 -9.28 -4.10 22.46
CA GLN A 89 -7.85 -4.05 22.83
C GLN A 89 -6.96 -3.66 21.64
N LEU A 90 -7.19 -4.30 20.49
CA LEU A 90 -6.44 -4.03 19.27
C LEU A 90 -6.55 -2.56 18.83
N ILE A 91 -7.77 -2.03 18.74
CA ILE A 91 -8.00 -0.66 18.27
C ILE A 91 -7.52 0.35 19.32
N HIS A 92 -7.86 0.14 20.60
CA HIS A 92 -7.46 1.05 21.68
C HIS A 92 -5.95 1.21 21.77
N ARG A 93 -5.17 0.10 21.75
CA ARG A 93 -3.72 0.23 21.89
C ARG A 93 -3.08 1.06 20.78
N VAL A 94 -3.61 0.98 19.55
CA VAL A 94 -3.09 1.77 18.43
C VAL A 94 -3.54 3.22 18.54
N THR A 95 -4.84 3.47 18.63
CA THR A 95 -5.40 4.83 18.59
C THR A 95 -5.01 5.65 19.82
N ARG A 96 -4.99 5.04 21.02
CA ARG A 96 -4.54 5.70 22.25
C ARG A 96 -3.06 6.07 22.18
N THR A 97 -2.20 5.11 21.75
CA THR A 97 -0.76 5.38 21.61
C THR A 97 -0.49 6.52 20.62
N LEU A 98 -1.15 6.55 19.47
CA LEU A 98 -0.99 7.64 18.52
C LEU A 98 -1.45 8.99 19.10
N THR A 99 -2.54 8.99 19.85
CA THR A 99 -3.02 10.22 20.51
C THR A 99 -2.04 10.69 21.57
N ASP A 100 -1.54 9.79 22.42
CA ASP A 100 -0.57 10.12 23.49
C ASP A 100 0.74 10.66 22.90
N CYS A 101 1.23 10.05 21.80
CA CYS A 101 2.36 10.57 21.03
C CYS A 101 2.06 11.97 20.47
N GLY A 102 0.87 12.19 19.93
CA GLY A 102 0.44 13.49 19.41
C GLY A 102 0.37 14.57 20.50
N ILE A 103 -0.05 14.21 21.73
CA ILE A 103 -0.02 15.11 22.90
C ILE A 103 1.44 15.45 23.25
N ALA A 104 2.30 14.46 23.40
CA ALA A 104 3.71 14.63 23.72
C ALA A 104 4.43 15.51 22.70
N ASP A 105 4.04 15.39 21.43
CA ASP A 105 4.61 16.12 20.30
C ASP A 105 3.95 17.47 20.02
N ASN A 106 2.98 17.89 20.85
CA ASN A 106 2.26 19.17 20.75
C ASN A 106 1.50 19.35 19.42
N TYR A 107 0.88 18.29 18.89
CA TYR A 107 0.03 18.39 17.71
C TYR A 107 -1.30 19.08 18.00
N PHE A 108 -1.87 18.86 19.17
CA PHE A 108 -3.20 19.32 19.56
C PHE A 108 -3.19 20.65 20.29
N ALA A 109 -4.25 21.44 20.12
CA ALA A 109 -4.39 22.74 20.74
C ALA A 109 -4.52 22.64 22.26
N ASP A 110 -5.21 21.61 22.75
CA ASP A 110 -5.49 21.33 24.15
C ASP A 110 -5.93 19.87 24.33
N ALA A 111 -6.22 19.49 25.56
CA ALA A 111 -6.65 18.14 25.91
C ALA A 111 -7.98 17.75 25.25
N GLU A 112 -8.92 18.69 25.10
CA GLU A 112 -10.21 18.43 24.43
C GLU A 112 -10.02 18.09 22.94
N ALA A 113 -9.12 18.81 22.26
CA ALA A 113 -8.78 18.54 20.87
C ALA A 113 -8.12 17.16 20.70
N ALA A 114 -7.29 16.75 21.66
CA ALA A 114 -6.65 15.44 21.67
C ALA A 114 -7.67 14.32 21.89
N GLU A 115 -8.58 14.47 22.84
CA GLU A 115 -9.64 13.45 23.07
C GLU A 115 -10.65 13.42 21.92
N THR A 116 -10.98 14.55 21.31
CA THR A 116 -11.79 14.55 20.07
C THR A 116 -11.10 13.77 18.95
N PHE A 117 -9.80 13.95 18.76
CA PHE A 117 -9.03 13.20 17.79
C PHE A 117 -9.02 11.69 18.09
N TYR A 118 -8.82 11.30 19.36
CA TYR A 118 -8.87 9.92 19.80
C TYR A 118 -10.24 9.27 19.51
N ASP A 119 -11.32 9.95 19.86
CA ASP A 119 -12.67 9.45 19.66
C ASP A 119 -13.00 9.26 18.17
N GLU A 120 -12.70 10.28 17.35
CA GLU A 120 -12.93 10.25 15.91
C GLU A 120 -12.11 9.12 15.22
N LEU A 121 -10.82 9.01 15.53
CA LEU A 121 -9.95 7.97 14.96
C LEU A 121 -10.39 6.57 15.40
N THR A 122 -10.72 6.42 16.69
CA THR A 122 -11.21 5.14 17.24
C THR A 122 -12.53 4.73 16.57
N TRP A 123 -13.46 5.67 16.44
CA TRP A 123 -14.75 5.42 15.80
C TRP A 123 -14.58 5.00 14.33
N LEU A 124 -13.71 5.69 13.58
CA LEU A 124 -13.42 5.39 12.17
C LEU A 124 -12.87 3.97 11.99
N CYS A 125 -11.91 3.56 12.82
CA CYS A 125 -11.34 2.20 12.77
C CYS A 125 -12.38 1.15 13.18
N LEU A 126 -13.14 1.41 14.25
CA LEU A 126 -14.12 0.49 14.82
C LEU A 126 -15.30 0.22 13.86
N ASN A 127 -15.72 1.25 13.12
CA ASN A 127 -16.80 1.17 12.14
C ASN A 127 -16.30 0.87 10.71
N GLN A 128 -15.04 0.42 10.56
CA GLN A 128 -14.46 -0.01 9.28
C GLN A 128 -14.47 1.08 8.18
N HIS A 129 -14.42 2.37 8.57
CA HIS A 129 -14.29 3.50 7.63
C HIS A 129 -12.85 3.68 7.15
N GLY A 130 -11.88 3.21 7.92
CA GLY A 130 -10.48 3.22 7.55
C GLY A 130 -9.63 2.29 8.41
N ALA A 131 -8.49 1.91 7.88
CA ALA A 131 -7.52 1.06 8.58
C ALA A 131 -6.09 1.44 8.21
N PHE A 132 -5.18 1.33 9.18
CA PHE A 132 -3.74 1.46 8.96
C PHE A 132 -3.17 0.22 8.29
N ASN A 133 -1.95 0.34 7.76
CA ASN A 133 -1.18 -0.79 7.25
C ASN A 133 -0.88 -1.84 8.34
N SER A 134 -0.59 -3.05 7.92
CA SER A 134 -0.34 -4.17 8.83
C SER A 134 0.77 -3.93 9.85
N PRO A 135 1.93 -3.29 9.55
CA PRO A 135 2.94 -2.97 10.55
C PRO A 135 2.43 -2.13 11.72
N VAL A 136 1.54 -1.20 11.50
CA VAL A 136 0.90 -0.42 12.59
C VAL A 136 0.10 -1.35 13.51
N TRP A 137 -0.77 -2.20 12.93
CA TRP A 137 -1.55 -3.17 13.69
C TRP A 137 -0.70 -4.23 14.40
N PHE A 138 0.46 -4.59 13.84
CA PHE A 138 1.38 -5.55 14.46
C PHE A 138 2.12 -4.98 15.66
N ASN A 139 2.59 -3.73 15.56
CA ASN A 139 3.68 -3.23 16.39
C ASN A 139 3.30 -2.07 17.31
N VAL A 140 2.38 -1.17 16.89
CA VAL A 140 2.07 0.05 17.64
C VAL A 140 1.27 -0.28 18.90
N GLY A 141 1.67 0.34 20.00
CA GLY A 141 1.03 0.24 21.30
C GLY A 141 1.49 -0.93 22.18
N LEU A 142 2.23 -1.90 21.65
CA LEU A 142 2.71 -3.05 22.44
C LEU A 142 3.59 -2.61 23.61
N TYR A 143 4.51 -1.68 23.38
CA TYR A 143 5.35 -1.13 24.43
C TYR A 143 4.58 -0.19 25.36
N HIS A 144 3.85 0.77 24.78
CA HIS A 144 3.22 1.85 25.54
C HIS A 144 2.03 1.35 26.37
N GLN A 145 1.20 0.46 25.83
CA GLN A 145 0.00 -0.03 26.49
C GLN A 145 0.24 -1.33 27.30
N TYR A 146 1.15 -2.21 26.85
CA TYR A 146 1.35 -3.53 27.47
C TYR A 146 2.75 -3.71 28.06
N GLY A 147 3.66 -2.73 27.90
CA GLY A 147 5.03 -2.83 28.41
C GLY A 147 5.90 -3.88 27.71
N ILE A 148 5.45 -4.39 26.55
CA ILE A 148 6.16 -5.44 25.81
C ILE A 148 7.46 -4.89 25.21
N GLY A 149 8.54 -5.66 25.32
CA GLY A 149 9.87 -5.30 24.77
C GLY A 149 10.70 -4.44 25.71
N LYS A 150 10.21 -4.05 26.89
CA LYS A 150 11.02 -3.36 27.90
C LYS A 150 12.18 -4.25 28.31
N GLY A 151 13.44 -3.78 28.12
CA GLY A 151 14.65 -4.53 28.44
C GLY A 151 15.04 -5.66 27.47
N ALA A 152 14.35 -5.82 26.33
CA ALA A 152 14.58 -6.90 25.36
C ALA A 152 15.70 -6.64 24.33
N GLY A 153 16.62 -5.71 24.59
CA GLY A 153 17.73 -5.36 23.70
C GLY A 153 17.41 -4.24 22.73
N ALA A 154 18.42 -3.82 21.95
CA ALA A 154 18.33 -2.66 21.07
C ALA A 154 17.32 -2.87 19.94
N GLY A 155 16.47 -1.86 19.73
CA GLY A 155 15.55 -1.76 18.59
C GLY A 155 16.23 -1.27 17.31
N ASN A 156 15.40 -0.88 16.33
CA ASN A 156 15.84 -0.23 15.10
C ASN A 156 16.21 1.25 15.35
N TYR A 157 16.54 1.98 14.30
CA TYR A 157 16.85 3.41 14.37
C TYR A 157 15.58 4.26 14.39
N PHE A 158 15.54 5.26 15.27
CA PHE A 158 14.54 6.31 15.28
C PHE A 158 15.22 7.69 15.22
N TYR A 159 14.50 8.72 14.80
CA TYR A 159 15.04 10.06 14.81
C TYR A 159 14.79 10.71 16.17
N ASN A 160 15.86 10.92 16.94
CA ASN A 160 15.81 11.59 18.22
C ASN A 160 15.79 13.13 17.99
N ARG A 161 14.65 13.76 18.25
CA ARG A 161 14.45 15.20 18.02
C ARG A 161 15.21 16.08 19.01
N GLU A 162 15.57 15.56 20.18
CA GLU A 162 16.36 16.29 21.17
C GLU A 162 17.82 16.40 20.74
N THR A 163 18.40 15.31 20.26
CA THR A 163 19.79 15.27 19.79
C THR A 163 19.95 15.67 18.33
N GLY A 164 18.83 15.68 17.54
CA GLY A 164 18.84 15.96 16.12
C GLY A 164 19.51 14.86 15.27
N LYS A 165 19.52 13.61 15.73
CA LYS A 165 20.21 12.48 15.10
C LYS A 165 19.35 11.21 15.11
N ALA A 166 19.62 10.33 14.14
CA ALA A 166 19.10 8.98 14.20
C ALA A 166 19.90 8.13 15.20
N GLU A 167 19.21 7.53 16.15
CA GLU A 167 19.77 6.71 17.23
C GLU A 167 19.07 5.34 17.27
N ARG A 168 19.69 4.35 17.90
CA ARG A 168 19.04 3.07 18.14
C ARG A 168 18.09 3.17 19.34
N ALA A 169 16.87 2.69 19.18
CA ALA A 169 15.93 2.57 20.29
C ALA A 169 16.44 1.60 21.35
N ALA A 170 16.22 1.94 22.61
CA ALA A 170 16.64 1.09 23.74
C ALA A 170 15.83 -0.20 23.83
N SER A 171 14.61 -0.20 23.29
CA SER A 171 13.67 -1.32 23.31
C SER A 171 13.03 -1.55 21.94
N GLN A 172 12.66 -2.81 21.69
CA GLN A 172 12.21 -3.25 20.36
C GLN A 172 10.92 -2.58 19.87
N TYR A 173 9.94 -2.29 20.76
CA TYR A 173 8.63 -1.74 20.43
C TYR A 173 8.39 -0.36 21.02
N GLU A 174 9.41 0.29 21.59
CA GLU A 174 9.34 1.67 22.07
C GLU A 174 9.07 2.64 20.92
N TYR A 175 9.86 2.49 19.86
CA TYR A 175 9.60 3.08 18.54
C TYR A 175 9.32 1.93 17.57
N PRO A 176 8.04 1.58 17.34
CA PRO A 176 7.69 0.42 16.53
C PRO A 176 7.93 0.70 15.04
N GLN A 177 8.23 -0.34 14.24
CA GLN A 177 8.16 -0.20 12.79
C GLN A 177 6.71 0.01 12.37
N GLY A 178 6.37 1.22 11.91
CA GLY A 178 5.01 1.62 11.50
C GLY A 178 4.83 1.70 9.99
N SER A 179 5.92 1.72 9.21
CA SER A 179 5.87 1.83 7.75
C SER A 179 5.80 0.48 7.07
N ALA A 180 5.01 0.37 6.00
CA ALA A 180 4.90 -0.84 5.19
C ALA A 180 5.80 -0.83 3.96
N CYS A 181 6.07 0.36 3.41
CA CYS A 181 6.75 0.55 2.14
C CYS A 181 8.08 1.27 2.34
N PHE A 182 9.13 0.72 1.74
CA PHE A 182 10.49 1.25 1.80
C PHE A 182 11.10 1.30 0.41
N ILE A 183 11.96 2.29 0.19
CA ILE A 183 12.85 2.37 -0.96
C ILE A 183 14.26 2.49 -0.42
N GLN A 184 15.20 1.68 -0.92
CA GLN A 184 16.57 1.67 -0.46
C GLN A 184 17.53 1.82 -1.63
N SER A 185 18.68 2.45 -1.40
CA SER A 185 19.78 2.51 -2.36
C SER A 185 20.75 1.36 -2.16
N VAL A 186 21.51 1.06 -3.21
CA VAL A 186 22.68 0.19 -3.15
C VAL A 186 23.85 0.84 -3.89
N GLY A 187 25.02 0.84 -3.30
CA GLY A 187 26.28 1.26 -3.95
C GLY A 187 27.00 0.05 -4.55
N ASP A 188 27.93 0.31 -5.49
CA ASP A 188 28.69 -0.72 -6.19
C ASP A 188 29.91 -1.19 -5.41
N THR A 189 29.74 -1.38 -4.09
CA THR A 189 30.74 -1.97 -3.17
C THR A 189 30.17 -3.20 -2.48
N MET A 190 31.01 -4.15 -2.10
CA MET A 190 30.54 -5.36 -1.41
C MET A 190 29.89 -5.02 -0.06
N GLU A 191 30.42 -4.00 0.62
CA GLU A 191 29.87 -3.50 1.89
C GLU A 191 28.45 -2.99 1.72
N ASP A 192 28.17 -2.20 0.68
CA ASP A 192 26.84 -1.65 0.42
C ASP A 192 25.85 -2.75 -0.03
N ILE A 193 26.31 -3.68 -0.86
CA ILE A 193 25.51 -4.83 -1.32
C ILE A 193 25.08 -5.69 -0.12
N MET A 194 25.99 -5.98 0.81
CA MET A 194 25.67 -6.77 2.02
C MET A 194 24.90 -5.95 3.05
N ARG A 195 25.12 -4.64 3.14
CA ARG A 195 24.31 -3.74 3.97
C ARG A 195 22.85 -3.76 3.54
N LEU A 196 22.58 -3.71 2.22
CA LEU A 196 21.22 -3.83 1.69
C LEU A 196 20.61 -5.17 2.09
N ALA A 197 21.31 -6.29 1.92
CA ALA A 197 20.86 -7.62 2.31
C ALA A 197 20.45 -7.69 3.80
N THR A 198 21.25 -7.13 4.68
CA THR A 198 20.98 -7.08 6.12
C THR A 198 19.76 -6.19 6.43
N SER A 199 19.67 -5.02 5.80
CA SER A 199 18.56 -4.09 5.97
C SER A 199 17.24 -4.72 5.53
N GLU A 200 17.22 -5.41 4.40
CA GLU A 200 16.04 -6.13 3.89
C GLU A 200 15.57 -7.22 4.85
N ALA A 201 16.50 -8.04 5.37
CA ALA A 201 16.16 -9.05 6.37
C ALA A 201 15.46 -8.45 7.59
N MET A 202 15.93 -7.28 8.06
CA MET A 202 15.31 -6.58 9.18
C MET A 202 13.91 -6.03 8.82
N LEU A 203 13.72 -5.49 7.61
CA LEU A 203 12.42 -5.04 7.14
C LEU A 203 11.40 -6.19 7.07
N PHE A 204 11.80 -7.31 6.48
CA PHE A 204 10.94 -8.48 6.34
C PHE A 204 10.54 -9.06 7.70
N LYS A 205 11.46 -9.10 8.66
CA LYS A 205 11.17 -9.54 10.04
C LYS A 205 9.98 -8.80 10.67
N TYR A 206 9.82 -7.50 10.40
CA TYR A 206 8.75 -6.67 10.96
C TYR A 206 7.54 -6.48 10.03
N GLY A 207 7.51 -7.15 8.89
CA GLY A 207 6.33 -7.23 8.01
C GLY A 207 6.23 -6.17 6.93
N SER A 208 7.34 -5.50 6.61
CA SER A 208 7.40 -4.47 5.56
C SER A 208 7.98 -5.02 4.26
N GLY A 209 7.72 -4.29 3.16
CA GLY A 209 8.30 -4.54 1.85
C GLY A 209 9.25 -3.42 1.42
N THR A 210 10.15 -3.72 0.50
CA THR A 210 11.17 -2.77 0.03
C THR A 210 11.38 -2.83 -1.47
N GLY A 211 11.95 -1.77 -2.05
CA GLY A 211 12.41 -1.77 -3.43
C GLY A 211 13.77 -1.11 -3.59
N THR A 212 14.51 -1.50 -4.61
CA THR A 212 15.86 -1.02 -4.87
C THR A 212 16.12 -0.92 -6.37
N ASP A 213 16.74 0.17 -6.82
CA ASP A 213 17.32 0.27 -8.16
C ASP A 213 18.71 -0.37 -8.19
N LEU A 214 18.87 -1.37 -9.03
CA LEU A 214 20.14 -2.08 -9.19
C LEU A 214 21.04 -1.50 -10.27
N SER A 215 20.62 -0.39 -10.90
CA SER A 215 21.35 0.23 -12.01
C SER A 215 22.68 0.85 -11.61
N SER A 216 22.92 1.03 -10.31
CA SER A 216 24.21 1.45 -9.77
C SER A 216 25.27 0.35 -9.76
N LEU A 217 24.85 -0.93 -9.83
CA LEU A 217 25.77 -2.06 -9.84
C LEU A 217 26.35 -2.26 -11.23
N ARG A 218 27.69 -2.34 -11.32
CA ARG A 218 28.36 -2.53 -12.61
C ARG A 218 27.96 -3.83 -13.30
N SER A 219 27.91 -3.78 -14.61
CA SER A 219 27.53 -4.87 -15.49
C SER A 219 28.58 -5.98 -15.55
N THR A 220 28.15 -7.20 -15.83
CA THR A 220 29.03 -8.34 -16.20
C THR A 220 29.94 -8.04 -17.41
N ARG A 221 29.62 -7.02 -18.23
CA ARG A 221 30.38 -6.58 -19.40
C ARG A 221 31.49 -5.57 -19.08
N GLU A 222 31.56 -5.12 -17.84
CA GLU A 222 32.58 -4.19 -17.35
C GLU A 222 33.78 -4.95 -16.73
N LYS A 223 34.78 -4.23 -16.26
CA LYS A 223 35.98 -4.83 -15.66
C LYS A 223 36.11 -4.40 -14.21
N LEU A 224 36.55 -5.30 -13.37
CA LEU A 224 37.02 -4.97 -12.04
C LEU A 224 38.39 -4.27 -12.11
N SER A 225 38.71 -3.44 -11.11
CA SER A 225 40.00 -2.78 -11.01
C SER A 225 41.19 -3.76 -10.98
N GLY A 226 40.97 -4.97 -10.45
CA GLY A 226 41.93 -6.06 -10.46
C GLY A 226 41.96 -6.92 -11.74
N GLY A 227 41.25 -6.55 -12.82
CA GLY A 227 41.25 -7.25 -14.11
C GLY A 227 40.24 -8.41 -14.25
N GLY A 228 39.48 -8.74 -13.21
CA GLY A 228 38.41 -9.77 -13.27
C GLY A 228 37.10 -9.24 -13.86
N LYS A 229 36.11 -10.12 -14.04
CA LYS A 229 34.74 -9.77 -14.44
C LYS A 229 33.84 -9.60 -13.21
N PRO A 230 32.99 -8.56 -13.18
CA PRO A 230 31.97 -8.39 -12.15
C PRO A 230 30.90 -9.48 -12.21
N SER A 231 30.28 -9.75 -11.06
CA SER A 231 29.16 -10.71 -10.97
C SER A 231 27.85 -10.17 -11.61
N GLY A 232 27.72 -8.85 -11.69
CA GLY A 232 26.56 -8.16 -12.23
C GLY A 232 25.34 -8.18 -11.28
N PRO A 233 24.31 -7.33 -11.56
CA PRO A 233 23.15 -7.17 -10.70
C PRO A 233 22.35 -8.47 -10.51
N LEU A 234 22.20 -9.30 -11.54
CA LEU A 234 21.43 -10.54 -11.46
C LEU A 234 22.01 -11.59 -10.49
N SER A 235 23.33 -11.58 -10.30
CA SER A 235 23.96 -12.49 -9.33
C SER A 235 23.62 -12.11 -7.89
N PHE A 236 23.59 -10.80 -7.58
CA PHE A 236 23.20 -10.32 -6.26
C PHE A 236 21.69 -10.41 -6.04
N LEU A 237 20.90 -10.29 -7.09
CA LEU A 237 19.46 -10.52 -7.08
C LEU A 237 19.11 -11.88 -6.45
N LYS A 238 19.88 -12.94 -6.75
CA LYS A 238 19.71 -14.27 -6.14
C LYS A 238 19.89 -14.28 -4.63
N VAL A 239 20.80 -13.45 -4.12
CA VAL A 239 21.02 -13.33 -2.66
C VAL A 239 19.80 -12.70 -2.00
N TYR A 240 19.28 -11.62 -2.60
CA TYR A 240 18.12 -10.91 -2.10
C TYR A 240 16.85 -11.75 -2.17
N ASP A 241 16.63 -12.49 -3.25
CA ASP A 241 15.52 -13.43 -3.40
C ASP A 241 15.53 -14.49 -2.29
N GLN A 242 16.70 -15.07 -1.98
CA GLN A 242 16.79 -16.07 -0.92
C GLN A 242 16.58 -15.48 0.48
N ILE A 243 16.98 -14.25 0.74
CA ILE A 243 16.65 -13.56 2.01
C ILE A 243 15.13 -13.41 2.12
N ALA A 244 14.46 -12.97 1.05
CA ALA A 244 13.01 -12.83 0.99
C ALA A 244 12.28 -14.18 1.17
N ASN A 245 12.86 -15.27 0.66
CA ASN A 245 12.34 -16.62 0.82
C ASN A 245 12.40 -17.11 2.28
N VAL A 246 13.51 -16.86 2.95
CA VAL A 246 13.82 -17.44 4.28
C VAL A 246 13.25 -16.59 5.42
N VAL A 247 13.34 -15.26 5.33
CA VAL A 247 12.93 -14.36 6.41
C VAL A 247 11.42 -14.12 6.39
N LYS A 248 10.71 -14.77 7.31
CA LYS A 248 9.26 -14.62 7.47
C LYS A 248 8.93 -13.63 8.61
N SER A 249 7.94 -12.80 8.40
CA SER A 249 7.49 -11.76 9.33
C SER A 249 7.06 -12.33 10.69
N GLY A 250 7.87 -12.10 11.74
CA GLY A 250 7.52 -12.36 13.14
C GLY A 250 6.97 -13.77 13.46
N GLY A 251 7.41 -14.82 12.74
CA GLY A 251 6.81 -16.15 12.81
C GLY A 251 5.40 -16.24 12.22
N LYS A 252 4.87 -15.12 11.69
CA LYS A 252 3.58 -15.04 10.98
C LYS A 252 3.82 -15.28 9.49
N THR A 253 2.79 -15.75 8.80
CA THR A 253 2.84 -16.28 7.43
C THR A 253 2.82 -15.22 6.33
N ARG A 254 3.23 -13.97 6.58
CA ARG A 254 3.38 -12.98 5.52
C ARG A 254 4.72 -13.20 4.82
N ARG A 255 4.67 -13.45 3.51
CA ARG A 255 5.86 -13.49 2.67
C ARG A 255 6.50 -12.11 2.60
N ALA A 256 7.82 -12.08 2.51
CA ALA A 256 8.56 -10.90 2.14
C ALA A 256 8.13 -10.42 0.75
N ALA A 257 8.20 -9.12 0.51
CA ALA A 257 7.91 -8.53 -0.78
C ALA A 257 9.03 -7.56 -1.15
N LYS A 258 9.58 -7.72 -2.35
CA LYS A 258 10.66 -6.89 -2.87
C LYS A 258 10.39 -6.47 -4.30
N MET A 259 10.76 -5.22 -4.65
CA MET A 259 10.89 -4.72 -6.00
C MET A 259 12.36 -4.54 -6.34
N ASN A 260 12.76 -4.98 -7.52
CA ASN A 260 14.05 -4.63 -8.11
C ASN A 260 13.81 -3.92 -9.43
N THR A 261 14.40 -2.75 -9.59
CA THR A 261 14.32 -2.01 -10.85
C THR A 261 15.68 -2.00 -11.54
N LEU A 262 15.66 -1.96 -12.87
CA LEU A 262 16.82 -1.74 -13.69
C LEU A 262 16.45 -0.75 -14.81
N LYS A 263 17.31 0.23 -15.07
CA LYS A 263 17.10 1.26 -16.09
C LYS A 263 17.38 0.71 -17.49
N ASP A 264 16.65 1.21 -18.47
CA ASP A 264 16.69 0.83 -19.89
C ASP A 264 18.09 0.91 -20.55
N TRP A 265 18.96 1.72 -20.01
CA TRP A 265 20.33 1.91 -20.50
C TRP A 265 21.37 0.96 -19.89
N HIS A 266 21.01 0.16 -18.86
CA HIS A 266 21.98 -0.72 -18.18
C HIS A 266 22.45 -1.85 -19.13
N PRO A 267 23.76 -2.20 -19.17
CA PRO A 267 24.24 -3.22 -20.13
C PRO A 267 23.64 -4.62 -19.91
N ASP A 268 23.25 -5.00 -18.69
CA ASP A 268 22.63 -6.29 -18.38
C ASP A 268 21.09 -6.26 -18.50
N ILE A 269 20.51 -5.24 -19.17
CA ILE A 269 19.04 -5.04 -19.24
C ILE A 269 18.32 -6.23 -19.92
N GLU A 270 18.91 -6.82 -20.94
CA GLU A 270 18.29 -7.91 -21.68
C GLU A 270 18.22 -9.18 -20.84
N GLU A 271 19.27 -9.50 -20.09
CA GLU A 271 19.27 -10.61 -19.13
C GLU A 271 18.32 -10.40 -17.97
N PHE A 272 18.15 -9.15 -17.53
CA PHE A 272 17.21 -8.79 -16.49
C PHE A 272 15.74 -8.99 -16.95
N ILE A 273 15.42 -8.58 -18.18
CA ILE A 273 14.10 -8.79 -18.79
C ILE A 273 13.78 -10.29 -18.87
N ASP A 274 14.76 -11.10 -19.29
CA ASP A 274 14.58 -12.54 -19.49
C ASP A 274 14.63 -13.37 -18.20
N ALA A 275 15.02 -12.78 -17.06
CA ALA A 275 15.38 -13.53 -15.85
C ALA A 275 14.25 -14.45 -15.35
N LYS A 276 13.07 -13.89 -15.10
CA LYS A 276 11.92 -14.65 -14.57
C LYS A 276 11.32 -15.59 -15.62
N GLN A 277 11.25 -15.17 -16.88
CA GLN A 277 10.77 -16.03 -17.97
C GLN A 277 11.60 -17.32 -18.10
N LYS A 278 12.93 -17.22 -17.90
CA LYS A 278 13.80 -18.39 -17.91
C LYS A 278 13.53 -19.34 -16.74
N GLU A 279 13.23 -18.80 -15.57
CA GLU A 279 12.89 -19.60 -14.39
C GLU A 279 11.48 -20.24 -14.52
N GLU A 280 10.51 -19.54 -15.10
CA GLU A 280 9.18 -20.06 -15.41
C GLU A 280 9.25 -21.30 -16.32
N LYS A 281 10.07 -21.24 -17.37
CA LYS A 281 10.31 -22.42 -18.24
C LYS A 281 10.90 -23.63 -17.51
N LYS A 282 11.74 -23.38 -16.48
CA LYS A 282 12.26 -24.46 -15.62
C LYS A 282 11.15 -25.04 -14.74
N ALA A 283 10.30 -24.20 -14.16
CA ALA A 283 9.17 -24.65 -13.36
C ALA A 283 8.22 -25.52 -14.21
N TRP A 284 7.89 -25.12 -15.44
CA TRP A 284 7.07 -25.94 -16.34
C TRP A 284 7.70 -27.29 -16.63
N ALA A 285 9.02 -27.33 -16.91
CA ALA A 285 9.71 -28.61 -17.15
C ALA A 285 9.68 -29.51 -15.89
N LEU A 286 9.77 -28.95 -14.67
CA LEU A 286 9.62 -29.73 -13.44
C LEU A 286 8.19 -30.27 -13.28
N ILE A 287 7.17 -29.45 -13.56
CA ILE A 287 5.76 -29.85 -13.51
C ILE A 287 5.49 -31.00 -14.50
N GLU A 288 6.03 -30.93 -15.73
CA GLU A 288 5.94 -32.01 -16.72
C GLU A 288 6.60 -33.31 -16.23
N GLN A 289 7.60 -33.24 -15.35
CA GLN A 289 8.22 -34.40 -14.70
C GLN A 289 7.50 -34.86 -13.43
N GLY A 290 6.33 -34.25 -13.08
CA GLY A 290 5.50 -34.69 -11.98
C GLY A 290 5.76 -33.99 -10.64
N TYR A 291 6.58 -32.94 -10.61
CA TYR A 291 6.72 -32.09 -9.41
C TYR A 291 5.45 -31.27 -9.17
N ASP A 292 5.17 -30.99 -7.90
CA ASP A 292 3.99 -30.20 -7.51
C ASP A 292 4.05 -28.79 -8.10
N GLY A 293 3.11 -28.46 -8.99
CA GLY A 293 2.96 -27.17 -9.66
C GLY A 293 2.09 -26.18 -8.90
N SER A 294 1.66 -26.48 -7.68
CA SER A 294 0.95 -25.51 -6.84
C SER A 294 1.86 -24.34 -6.46
N TYR A 295 1.27 -23.22 -6.09
CA TYR A 295 2.00 -21.99 -5.71
C TYR A 295 3.07 -22.17 -4.62
N ASN A 296 2.88 -23.14 -3.72
CA ASN A 296 3.85 -23.52 -2.68
C ASN A 296 4.55 -24.86 -2.99
N GLY A 297 4.35 -25.41 -4.18
CA GLY A 297 4.87 -26.70 -4.60
C GLY A 297 6.36 -26.66 -4.92
N ASP A 298 6.95 -27.86 -5.02
CA ASP A 298 8.40 -28.04 -5.23
C ASP A 298 8.88 -27.47 -6.57
N ALA A 299 8.03 -27.43 -7.60
CA ALA A 299 8.40 -26.86 -8.90
C ALA A 299 8.77 -25.38 -8.77
N TYR A 300 7.88 -24.57 -8.17
CA TYR A 300 8.14 -23.15 -7.96
C TYR A 300 9.09 -22.88 -6.79
N GLY A 301 9.14 -23.74 -5.79
CA GLY A 301 10.09 -23.65 -4.67
C GLY A 301 11.55 -23.85 -5.07
N SER A 302 11.82 -24.51 -6.22
CA SER A 302 13.18 -24.83 -6.69
C SER A 302 13.77 -23.82 -7.66
N VAL A 303 12.98 -22.90 -8.22
CA VAL A 303 13.45 -21.91 -9.19
C VAL A 303 13.69 -20.55 -8.51
N MET A 304 14.53 -19.71 -9.14
CA MET A 304 14.95 -18.42 -8.58
C MET A 304 13.91 -17.31 -8.84
N TYR A 305 14.06 -16.21 -8.12
CA TYR A 305 13.33 -14.95 -8.31
C TYR A 305 11.82 -15.03 -8.03
N GLN A 306 11.38 -15.97 -7.19
CA GLN A 306 9.96 -16.17 -6.86
C GLN A 306 9.46 -15.22 -5.74
N ASN A 307 10.37 -14.61 -4.98
CA ASN A 307 10.03 -13.80 -3.81
C ASN A 307 10.24 -12.30 -4.06
N GLU A 308 10.39 -11.91 -5.32
CA GLU A 308 10.65 -10.53 -5.72
C GLU A 308 9.94 -10.19 -7.04
N ASN A 309 9.56 -8.92 -7.17
CA ASN A 309 9.07 -8.33 -8.41
C ASN A 309 10.24 -7.66 -9.13
N VAL A 310 10.21 -7.65 -10.46
CA VAL A 310 11.20 -6.96 -11.29
C VAL A 310 10.49 -6.00 -12.23
N SER A 311 11.07 -4.79 -12.41
CA SER A 311 10.51 -3.78 -13.32
C SER A 311 11.63 -3.06 -14.08
N VAL A 312 11.39 -2.81 -15.36
CA VAL A 312 12.27 -1.98 -16.19
C VAL A 312 11.84 -0.52 -16.05
N ARG A 313 12.79 0.37 -15.73
CA ARG A 313 12.60 1.81 -15.73
C ARG A 313 12.92 2.34 -17.11
N VAL A 314 11.89 2.78 -17.84
CA VAL A 314 12.01 3.28 -19.21
C VAL A 314 11.90 4.80 -19.26
N SER A 315 12.79 5.44 -20.06
CA SER A 315 12.74 6.87 -20.35
C SER A 315 11.83 7.16 -21.55
N ASP A 316 11.38 8.42 -21.68
CA ASP A 316 10.68 8.87 -22.89
C ASP A 316 11.56 8.68 -24.12
N GLU A 317 12.89 8.96 -24.00
CA GLU A 317 13.88 8.75 -25.07
C GLU A 317 13.90 7.28 -25.56
N PHE A 318 13.82 6.31 -24.63
CA PHE A 318 13.71 4.89 -24.99
C PHE A 318 12.38 4.58 -25.67
N MET A 319 11.28 5.14 -25.17
CA MET A 319 9.95 4.90 -25.74
C MET A 319 9.85 5.47 -27.16
N ASP A 320 10.36 6.68 -27.40
CA ASP A 320 10.43 7.27 -28.73
C ASP A 320 11.31 6.43 -29.67
N ALA A 321 12.46 5.96 -29.18
CA ALA A 321 13.31 5.06 -29.94
C ALA A 321 12.62 3.74 -30.30
N ALA A 322 11.78 3.19 -29.39
CA ALA A 322 11.02 1.99 -29.65
C ALA A 322 9.88 2.21 -30.65
N LEU A 323 9.19 3.34 -30.59
CA LEU A 323 8.14 3.72 -31.57
C LEU A 323 8.69 3.93 -32.96
N GLU A 324 9.86 4.54 -33.07
CA GLU A 324 10.53 4.87 -34.34
C GLU A 324 11.46 3.76 -34.87
N ASP A 325 11.57 2.63 -34.13
CA ASP A 325 12.43 1.48 -34.44
C ASP A 325 13.92 1.86 -34.56
N ARG A 326 14.37 2.72 -33.64
CA ARG A 326 15.74 3.21 -33.60
C ARG A 326 16.67 2.31 -32.78
N GLU A 327 17.96 2.47 -33.02
CA GLU A 327 19.03 1.90 -32.21
C GLU A 327 18.95 2.46 -30.78
N TRP A 328 19.27 1.61 -29.80
CA TRP A 328 19.39 1.94 -28.38
C TRP A 328 20.77 1.51 -27.87
N TRP A 329 21.51 2.45 -27.28
CA TRP A 329 22.83 2.15 -26.74
C TRP A 329 22.75 2.00 -25.22
N THR A 330 23.15 0.82 -24.74
CA THR A 330 23.40 0.64 -23.30
C THR A 330 24.66 1.42 -22.90
N ARG A 331 24.78 1.74 -21.61
CA ARG A 331 25.87 2.59 -21.08
C ARG A 331 26.55 1.91 -19.92
N ARG A 332 27.87 1.94 -19.87
CA ARG A 332 28.64 1.43 -18.75
C ARG A 332 28.33 2.23 -17.49
N VAL A 333 28.21 1.53 -16.36
CA VAL A 333 27.89 2.14 -15.05
C VAL A 333 29.06 3.02 -14.57
N ILE A 334 30.30 2.58 -14.80
CA ILE A 334 31.52 3.23 -14.28
C ILE A 334 31.75 4.60 -14.90
N ASP A 335 31.57 4.77 -16.21
CA ASP A 335 31.95 5.99 -16.92
C ASP A 335 30.88 6.54 -17.89
N GLY A 336 29.70 5.94 -17.95
CA GLY A 336 28.57 6.38 -18.78
C GLY A 336 28.77 6.20 -20.27
N LYS A 337 29.86 5.60 -20.72
CA LYS A 337 30.13 5.44 -22.15
C LYS A 337 29.27 4.38 -22.78
N PRO A 338 28.92 4.48 -24.08
CA PRO A 338 28.21 3.46 -24.81
C PRO A 338 28.90 2.10 -24.65
N CYS A 339 28.09 1.03 -24.44
CA CYS A 339 28.58 -0.34 -24.24
C CYS A 339 28.16 -1.24 -25.39
N GLU A 340 26.86 -1.52 -25.52
CA GLU A 340 26.33 -2.39 -26.56
C GLU A 340 25.19 -1.71 -27.32
N LYS A 341 25.10 -1.99 -28.60
CA LYS A 341 24.01 -1.56 -29.45
C LYS A 341 22.87 -2.59 -29.40
N LYS A 342 21.68 -2.13 -29.12
CA LYS A 342 20.42 -2.87 -29.15
C LYS A 342 19.42 -2.16 -30.08
N TYR A 343 18.23 -2.75 -30.27
CA TYR A 343 17.10 -2.09 -30.92
C TYR A 343 16.00 -1.89 -29.86
N ALA A 344 15.56 -0.65 -29.67
CA ALA A 344 14.64 -0.28 -28.61
C ALA A 344 13.30 -1.05 -28.72
N ARG A 345 12.76 -1.18 -29.96
CA ARG A 345 11.52 -1.95 -30.21
C ARG A 345 11.68 -3.43 -29.87
N ALA A 346 12.83 -4.03 -30.16
CA ALA A 346 13.09 -5.43 -29.82
C ALA A 346 13.14 -5.65 -28.31
N LEU A 347 13.74 -4.72 -27.54
CA LEU A 347 13.73 -4.77 -26.07
C LEU A 347 12.31 -4.59 -25.52
N LEU A 348 11.53 -3.63 -26.02
CA LEU A 348 10.14 -3.42 -25.63
C LEU A 348 9.30 -4.66 -25.90
N ARG A 349 9.49 -5.33 -27.04
CA ARG A 349 8.80 -6.59 -27.34
C ARG A 349 9.15 -7.70 -26.35
N LYS A 350 10.42 -7.83 -25.98
CA LYS A 350 10.85 -8.79 -24.95
C LYS A 350 10.22 -8.52 -23.59
N ILE A 351 10.11 -7.24 -23.19
CA ILE A 351 9.39 -6.86 -21.97
C ILE A 351 7.94 -7.35 -22.04
N ALA A 352 7.23 -7.04 -23.14
CA ALA A 352 5.83 -7.45 -23.34
C ALA A 352 5.66 -8.97 -23.34
N GLU A 353 6.56 -9.71 -24.00
CA GLU A 353 6.54 -11.18 -24.04
C GLU A 353 6.77 -11.77 -22.64
N GLY A 354 7.74 -11.25 -21.87
CA GLY A 354 7.99 -11.69 -20.49
C GLY A 354 6.78 -11.44 -19.60
N THR A 355 6.22 -10.24 -19.65
CA THR A 355 5.02 -9.87 -18.89
C THR A 355 3.83 -10.76 -19.23
N TRP A 356 3.64 -11.09 -20.53
CA TRP A 356 2.60 -12.02 -20.96
C TRP A 356 2.79 -13.44 -20.39
N ILE A 357 4.03 -13.95 -20.36
CA ILE A 357 4.34 -15.32 -19.96
C ILE A 357 4.24 -15.52 -18.44
N CYS A 358 4.79 -14.59 -17.65
CA CYS A 358 4.95 -14.78 -16.19
C CYS A 358 4.61 -13.55 -15.33
N GLY A 359 4.01 -12.52 -15.91
CA GLY A 359 3.66 -11.30 -15.19
C GLY A 359 4.83 -10.32 -14.93
N ASP A 360 6.05 -10.71 -15.26
CA ASP A 360 7.28 -9.93 -15.09
C ASP A 360 8.13 -9.88 -16.39
N PRO A 361 8.88 -8.78 -16.63
CA PRO A 361 9.02 -7.60 -15.80
C PRO A 361 7.83 -6.65 -15.92
N GLY A 362 7.58 -5.87 -14.86
CA GLY A 362 6.77 -4.66 -14.96
C GLY A 362 7.51 -3.55 -15.72
N MET A 363 6.82 -2.48 -16.06
CA MET A 363 7.40 -1.31 -16.73
C MET A 363 7.03 -0.04 -15.97
N GLN A 364 8.02 0.81 -15.72
CA GLN A 364 7.86 2.07 -15.00
C GLN A 364 8.41 3.23 -15.85
N PHE A 365 7.60 4.26 -16.05
CA PHE A 365 7.92 5.40 -16.93
C PHE A 365 8.72 6.46 -16.16
N ASP A 366 10.04 6.37 -16.23
CA ASP A 366 10.99 7.18 -15.42
C ASP A 366 10.81 8.68 -15.60
N THR A 367 10.65 9.15 -16.82
CA THR A 367 10.48 10.59 -17.12
C THR A 367 9.18 11.14 -16.53
N THR A 368 8.08 10.42 -16.73
CA THR A 368 6.75 10.78 -16.18
C THR A 368 6.77 10.76 -14.64
N ILE A 369 7.34 9.71 -14.04
CA ILE A 369 7.48 9.61 -12.59
C ILE A 369 8.25 10.82 -12.05
N HIS A 370 9.38 11.16 -12.65
CA HIS A 370 10.18 12.31 -12.22
C HIS A 370 9.47 13.66 -12.41
N LYS A 371 8.58 13.79 -13.39
CA LYS A 371 7.75 15.00 -13.58
C LYS A 371 6.88 15.30 -12.35
N TRP A 372 6.35 14.26 -11.69
CA TRP A 372 5.49 14.38 -10.52
C TRP A 372 6.24 14.34 -9.18
N HIS A 373 7.56 14.41 -9.19
CA HIS A 373 8.39 14.37 -8.01
C HIS A 373 8.41 15.71 -7.26
N THR A 374 8.00 15.71 -5.99
CA THR A 374 7.93 16.90 -5.14
C THR A 374 9.29 17.38 -4.63
N CYS A 375 10.30 16.52 -4.66
CA CYS A 375 11.64 16.80 -4.13
C CYS A 375 12.75 16.68 -5.19
N LYS A 376 12.49 17.18 -6.41
CA LYS A 376 13.47 17.23 -7.52
C LYS A 376 14.76 17.96 -7.16
N GLY A 377 14.72 18.88 -6.19
CA GLY A 377 15.90 19.62 -5.72
C GLY A 377 16.87 18.76 -4.92
N THR A 378 16.40 17.64 -4.36
CA THR A 378 17.23 16.70 -3.60
C THR A 378 17.92 15.71 -4.53
N ASP A 379 17.16 14.84 -5.20
CA ASP A 379 17.67 13.79 -6.08
C ASP A 379 16.54 13.27 -6.99
N ARG A 380 16.85 12.25 -7.80
CA ARG A 380 15.88 11.52 -8.62
C ARG A 380 15.16 10.43 -7.81
N GLN A 381 14.01 10.02 -8.31
CA GLN A 381 13.32 8.79 -7.87
C GLN A 381 13.85 7.62 -8.70
N ASN A 382 14.50 6.64 -8.07
CA ASN A 382 15.16 5.54 -8.76
C ASN A 382 14.37 4.24 -8.74
N SER A 383 13.63 3.97 -7.66
CA SER A 383 12.86 2.74 -7.48
C SER A 383 11.51 3.03 -6.84
N THR A 384 10.78 1.96 -6.54
CA THR A 384 9.48 1.97 -5.86
C THR A 384 9.45 0.91 -4.77
N ASN A 385 8.41 0.92 -3.92
CA ASN A 385 8.10 -0.23 -3.08
C ASN A 385 7.65 -1.44 -3.94
N PRO A 386 7.40 -2.63 -3.34
CA PRO A 386 7.12 -3.85 -4.10
C PRO A 386 5.91 -3.80 -5.04
N CYS A 387 4.87 -3.06 -4.66
CA CYS A 387 3.63 -2.94 -5.44
C CYS A 387 3.60 -1.71 -6.36
N SER A 388 4.69 -0.94 -6.40
CA SER A 388 4.91 0.24 -7.27
C SER A 388 4.01 1.46 -6.98
N GLU A 389 3.29 1.50 -5.88
CA GLU A 389 2.45 2.66 -5.52
C GLU A 389 3.21 3.77 -4.79
N TYR A 390 4.31 3.47 -4.10
CA TYR A 390 5.13 4.44 -3.41
C TYR A 390 6.38 4.76 -4.23
N LEU A 391 6.44 5.99 -4.72
CA LEU A 391 7.52 6.52 -5.55
C LEU A 391 8.09 7.76 -4.85
N PHE A 392 9.32 7.66 -4.37
CA PHE A 392 10.02 8.77 -3.71
C PHE A 392 11.54 8.58 -3.78
N LEU A 393 12.28 9.37 -3.00
CA LEU A 393 13.73 9.28 -2.89
C LEU A 393 14.19 7.94 -2.30
N ASP A 394 15.39 7.54 -2.66
CA ASP A 394 16.06 6.40 -2.02
C ASP A 394 16.25 6.62 -0.52
N ASN A 395 16.32 5.54 0.25
CA ASN A 395 16.44 5.53 1.70
C ASN A 395 15.31 6.31 2.39
N THR A 396 14.07 6.03 1.99
CA THR A 396 12.85 6.60 2.57
C THR A 396 11.83 5.51 2.87
N ALA A 397 10.84 5.86 3.68
CA ALA A 397 9.76 4.98 4.08
C ALA A 397 8.42 5.70 4.04
N CYS A 398 7.36 4.92 3.86
CA CYS A 398 6.00 5.41 3.86
C CYS A 398 5.13 4.54 4.77
N ASN A 399 4.45 5.16 5.75
CA ASN A 399 3.38 4.50 6.45
C ASN A 399 2.07 4.69 5.70
N LEU A 400 1.24 3.65 5.67
CA LEU A 400 0.02 3.60 4.87
C LEU A 400 -1.23 3.54 5.74
N ALA A 401 -2.30 4.11 5.21
CA ALA A 401 -3.67 3.87 5.66
C ALA A 401 -4.61 3.88 4.46
N SER A 402 -5.79 3.27 4.58
CA SER A 402 -6.77 3.27 3.50
C SER A 402 -8.18 3.47 4.05
N LEU A 403 -8.98 4.25 3.33
CA LEU A 403 -10.38 4.52 3.62
C LEU A 403 -11.29 3.57 2.84
N ASN A 404 -12.36 3.09 3.45
CA ASN A 404 -13.37 2.27 2.81
C ASN A 404 -14.43 3.16 2.14
N LEU A 405 -14.36 3.33 0.83
CA LEU A 405 -15.21 4.28 0.09
C LEU A 405 -16.70 3.97 0.20
N MET A 406 -17.09 2.71 0.31
CA MET A 406 -18.52 2.34 0.46
C MET A 406 -19.15 2.88 1.75
N LYS A 407 -18.37 3.17 2.79
CA LYS A 407 -18.85 3.73 4.06
C LYS A 407 -19.19 5.22 3.99
N PHE A 408 -18.84 5.89 2.89
CA PHE A 408 -19.16 7.29 2.65
C PHE A 408 -20.30 7.47 1.64
N LYS A 409 -20.87 6.38 1.14
CA LYS A 409 -22.14 6.42 0.37
C LYS A 409 -23.31 6.43 1.35
N THR A 410 -24.14 7.46 1.27
CA THR A 410 -25.34 7.62 2.11
C THR A 410 -26.48 6.71 1.65
N ALA A 411 -27.48 6.52 2.51
CA ALA A 411 -28.63 5.65 2.20
C ALA A 411 -29.49 6.17 1.02
N ASP A 412 -29.49 7.48 0.79
CA ASP A 412 -30.14 8.13 -0.37
C ASP A 412 -29.29 8.11 -1.64
N GLY A 413 -28.09 7.49 -1.57
CA GLY A 413 -27.24 7.23 -2.72
C GLY A 413 -26.24 8.34 -3.05
N HIS A 414 -26.07 9.36 -2.22
CA HIS A 414 -25.04 10.39 -2.40
C HIS A 414 -23.70 9.98 -1.77
N PHE A 415 -22.59 10.54 -2.27
CA PHE A 415 -21.29 10.42 -1.63
C PHE A 415 -21.12 11.58 -0.64
N ASP A 416 -20.91 11.26 0.65
CA ASP A 416 -20.77 12.25 1.72
C ASP A 416 -19.34 12.82 1.76
N VAL A 417 -19.15 13.88 0.99
CA VAL A 417 -17.84 14.54 0.82
C VAL A 417 -17.32 15.11 2.15
N GLU A 418 -18.17 15.70 2.98
CA GLU A 418 -17.73 16.31 4.23
C GLU A 418 -17.24 15.27 5.25
N ARG A 419 -17.95 14.15 5.37
CA ARG A 419 -17.48 13.02 6.20
C ARG A 419 -16.20 12.42 5.63
N PHE A 420 -16.10 12.27 4.31
CA PHE A 420 -14.91 11.77 3.65
C PHE A 420 -13.68 12.66 3.91
N LYS A 421 -13.81 13.98 3.69
CA LYS A 421 -12.76 14.98 3.99
C LYS A 421 -12.36 14.96 5.47
N SER A 422 -13.33 14.79 6.38
CA SER A 422 -13.05 14.69 7.82
C SER A 422 -12.22 13.46 8.16
N ALA A 423 -12.54 12.29 7.57
CA ALA A 423 -11.75 11.07 7.73
C ALA A 423 -10.32 11.24 7.17
N VAL A 424 -10.16 11.88 6.01
CA VAL A 424 -8.85 12.21 5.44
C VAL A 424 -8.01 13.03 6.43
N ARG A 425 -8.58 14.09 7.04
CA ARG A 425 -7.87 14.95 8.04
C ARG A 425 -7.38 14.14 9.22
N ILE A 426 -8.22 13.27 9.77
CA ILE A 426 -7.89 12.42 10.92
C ILE A 426 -6.77 11.44 10.57
N PHE A 427 -6.87 10.69 9.48
CA PHE A 427 -5.88 9.70 9.10
C PHE A 427 -4.54 10.34 8.70
N ILE A 428 -4.53 11.46 7.95
CA ILE A 428 -3.30 12.18 7.61
C ILE A 428 -2.59 12.65 8.89
N THR A 429 -3.33 13.15 9.88
CA THR A 429 -2.72 13.57 11.15
C THR A 429 -2.18 12.38 11.93
N ALA A 430 -2.90 11.26 11.98
CA ALA A 430 -2.45 10.04 12.62
C ALA A 430 -1.17 9.50 11.98
N GLN A 431 -1.12 9.45 10.64
CA GLN A 431 0.06 9.01 9.89
C GLN A 431 1.26 9.94 10.09
N GLU A 432 1.04 11.25 10.16
CA GLU A 432 2.09 12.24 10.45
C GLU A 432 2.70 12.02 11.84
N ILE A 433 1.87 11.73 12.86
CA ILE A 433 2.33 11.42 14.22
C ILE A 433 3.23 10.17 14.23
N ILE A 434 2.92 9.16 13.41
CA ILE A 434 3.71 7.93 13.31
C ILE A 434 5.16 8.22 12.88
N VAL A 435 5.41 9.18 12.02
CA VAL A 435 6.73 9.37 11.37
C VAL A 435 7.87 9.46 12.38
N ASP A 436 7.76 10.29 13.40
CA ASP A 436 8.80 10.48 14.43
C ASP A 436 8.63 9.54 15.63
N ASN A 437 7.54 8.80 15.69
CA ASN A 437 7.25 7.83 16.74
C ASN A 437 7.40 6.38 16.27
N ALA A 438 8.10 6.19 15.14
CA ALA A 438 8.42 4.90 14.54
C ALA A 438 9.94 4.69 14.44
N SER A 439 10.34 3.45 14.16
CA SER A 439 11.73 3.12 13.87
C SER A 439 11.91 2.53 12.48
N TYR A 440 13.16 2.55 12.04
CA TYR A 440 13.58 2.21 10.69
C TYR A 440 14.83 1.32 10.72
N PRO A 441 15.08 0.46 9.70
CA PRO A 441 16.15 -0.55 9.78
C PRO A 441 17.56 0.04 9.76
N ILE A 442 17.74 1.17 9.08
CA ILE A 442 19.03 1.87 8.96
C ILE A 442 18.88 3.36 9.31
N ARG A 443 20.02 3.97 9.65
CA ARG A 443 20.12 5.37 10.07
C ARG A 443 19.59 6.33 9.01
N GLU A 444 19.99 6.13 7.76
CA GLU A 444 19.62 6.99 6.62
C GLU A 444 18.11 7.06 6.41
N ILE A 445 17.41 5.93 6.56
CA ILE A 445 15.95 5.92 6.43
C ILE A 445 15.30 6.67 7.58
N ALA A 446 15.80 6.54 8.81
CA ALA A 446 15.28 7.28 9.96
C ALA A 446 15.44 8.79 9.77
N GLU A 447 16.61 9.23 9.30
CA GLU A 447 16.90 10.65 9.02
C GLU A 447 16.02 11.19 7.89
N ASN A 448 15.95 10.49 6.76
CA ASN A 448 15.18 10.92 5.60
C ASN A 448 13.66 10.88 5.86
N SER A 449 13.17 9.91 6.62
CA SER A 449 11.76 9.89 7.04
C SER A 449 11.40 11.12 7.88
N HIS A 450 12.27 11.56 8.79
CA HIS A 450 12.09 12.80 9.53
C HIS A 450 12.17 14.04 8.61
N ILE A 451 13.13 14.06 7.67
CA ILE A 451 13.35 15.20 6.77
C ILE A 451 12.17 15.42 5.82
N PHE A 452 11.63 14.35 5.21
CA PHE A 452 10.63 14.43 4.13
C PHE A 452 9.22 14.10 4.57
N ARG A 453 9.02 13.32 5.63
CA ARG A 453 7.73 13.02 6.25
C ARG A 453 6.68 12.48 5.27
N THR A 454 7.07 11.49 4.46
CA THR A 454 6.21 10.91 3.44
C THR A 454 5.13 10.01 4.04
N LEU A 455 3.89 10.20 3.59
CA LEU A 455 2.69 9.48 4.01
C LEU A 455 2.02 8.85 2.79
N GLY A 456 1.22 7.81 3.03
CA GLY A 456 0.50 7.10 1.99
C GLY A 456 -0.94 6.81 2.38
N LEU A 457 -1.81 7.80 2.36
CA LEU A 457 -3.25 7.58 2.47
C LEU A 457 -3.81 7.15 1.13
N GLY A 458 -4.58 6.06 1.13
CA GLY A 458 -5.30 5.55 -0.02
C GLY A 458 -6.74 5.19 0.30
N TYR A 459 -7.32 4.33 -0.51
CA TYR A 459 -8.68 3.82 -0.31
C TYR A 459 -8.83 2.37 -0.79
N ALA A 460 -9.94 1.75 -0.44
CA ALA A 460 -10.44 0.47 -0.94
C ALA A 460 -11.92 0.59 -1.31
N ASN A 461 -12.45 -0.41 -1.98
CA ASN A 461 -13.85 -0.48 -2.39
C ASN A 461 -14.24 0.51 -3.52
N LEU A 462 -13.30 0.96 -4.35
CA LEU A 462 -13.63 1.82 -5.48
C LEU A 462 -14.47 1.07 -6.52
N GLY A 463 -14.05 -0.13 -6.93
CA GLY A 463 -14.80 -0.96 -7.86
C GLY A 463 -16.23 -1.25 -7.38
N SER A 464 -16.37 -1.61 -6.10
CA SER A 464 -17.66 -1.79 -5.45
C SER A 464 -18.51 -0.52 -5.46
N LEU A 465 -17.91 0.64 -5.18
CA LEU A 465 -18.63 1.91 -5.19
C LEU A 465 -19.19 2.22 -6.58
N VAL A 466 -18.39 2.06 -7.65
CA VAL A 466 -18.84 2.26 -9.04
C VAL A 466 -19.97 1.30 -9.37
N MET A 467 -19.82 0.01 -9.08
CA MET A 467 -20.86 -1.01 -9.28
C MET A 467 -22.15 -0.65 -8.52
N SER A 468 -22.06 -0.17 -7.29
CA SER A 468 -23.22 0.20 -6.47
C SER A 468 -24.03 1.38 -7.00
N TYR A 469 -23.42 2.20 -7.87
CA TYR A 469 -24.10 3.26 -8.61
C TYR A 469 -24.74 2.77 -9.92
N GLY A 470 -24.52 1.51 -10.29
CA GLY A 470 -25.02 0.91 -11.52
C GLY A 470 -24.20 1.25 -12.76
N TYR A 471 -22.90 1.52 -12.58
CA TYR A 471 -21.97 1.83 -13.68
C TYR A 471 -20.90 0.75 -13.84
N GLY A 472 -20.51 0.52 -15.10
CA GLY A 472 -19.31 -0.28 -15.38
C GLY A 472 -18.05 0.45 -14.94
N TYR A 473 -17.05 -0.32 -14.49
CA TYR A 473 -15.79 0.23 -13.98
C TYR A 473 -15.09 1.14 -15.01
N ASP A 474 -15.14 0.80 -16.30
CA ASP A 474 -14.53 1.52 -17.41
C ASP A 474 -15.46 2.55 -18.08
N SER A 475 -16.67 2.75 -17.55
CA SER A 475 -17.61 3.74 -18.05
C SER A 475 -17.11 5.18 -17.84
N VAL A 476 -17.68 6.13 -18.57
CA VAL A 476 -17.36 7.56 -18.40
C VAL A 476 -17.74 8.03 -17.00
N GLU A 477 -18.88 7.60 -16.49
CA GLU A 477 -19.38 7.89 -15.14
C GLU A 477 -18.46 7.26 -14.07
N GLY A 478 -18.04 6.00 -14.27
CA GLY A 478 -17.08 5.32 -13.40
C GLY A 478 -15.76 6.11 -13.29
N ARG A 479 -15.19 6.50 -14.44
CA ARG A 479 -13.95 7.31 -14.46
C ARG A 479 -14.14 8.70 -13.84
N ALA A 480 -15.29 9.34 -14.05
CA ALA A 480 -15.59 10.64 -13.45
C ALA A 480 -15.66 10.54 -11.91
N LEU A 481 -16.37 9.54 -11.39
CA LEU A 481 -16.49 9.28 -9.96
C LEU A 481 -15.11 8.99 -9.35
N CYS A 482 -14.35 8.08 -9.94
CA CYS A 482 -13.01 7.71 -9.48
C CYS A 482 -12.05 8.91 -9.46
N GLY A 483 -12.03 9.69 -10.53
CA GLY A 483 -11.18 10.88 -10.65
C GLY A 483 -11.54 11.93 -9.61
N ALA A 484 -12.83 12.21 -9.41
CA ALA A 484 -13.29 13.22 -8.46
C ALA A 484 -12.98 12.82 -7.00
N ILE A 485 -13.25 11.57 -6.59
CA ILE A 485 -12.95 11.08 -5.24
C ILE A 485 -11.45 11.11 -4.97
N THR A 486 -10.63 10.65 -5.93
CA THR A 486 -9.16 10.66 -5.78
C THR A 486 -8.62 12.08 -5.68
N ALA A 487 -9.17 13.01 -6.47
CA ALA A 487 -8.78 14.43 -6.41
C ALA A 487 -9.19 15.06 -5.07
N ILE A 488 -10.39 14.79 -4.55
CA ILE A 488 -10.83 15.27 -3.23
C ILE A 488 -9.91 14.72 -2.12
N MET A 489 -9.62 13.40 -2.13
CA MET A 489 -8.77 12.78 -1.12
C MET A 489 -7.37 13.41 -1.10
N THR A 490 -6.73 13.50 -2.26
CA THR A 490 -5.35 14.00 -2.34
C THR A 490 -5.27 15.49 -2.07
N GLY A 491 -6.23 16.26 -2.58
CA GLY A 491 -6.34 17.70 -2.31
C GLY A 491 -6.55 18.00 -0.82
N GLU A 492 -7.48 17.28 -0.15
CA GLU A 492 -7.71 17.45 1.29
C GLU A 492 -6.51 16.99 2.13
N ALA A 493 -5.83 15.92 1.72
CA ALA A 493 -4.62 15.45 2.38
C ALA A 493 -3.50 16.51 2.33
N TYR A 494 -3.27 17.14 1.17
CA TYR A 494 -2.31 18.26 1.06
C TYR A 494 -2.79 19.53 1.78
N ALA A 495 -4.08 19.84 1.76
CA ALA A 495 -4.64 20.94 2.55
C ALA A 495 -4.41 20.72 4.06
N GLN A 496 -4.61 19.49 4.55
CA GLN A 496 -4.32 19.14 5.94
C GLN A 496 -2.83 19.20 6.25
N SER A 497 -1.97 18.73 5.35
CA SER A 497 -0.52 18.87 5.47
C SER A 497 -0.08 20.33 5.55
N ALA A 498 -0.70 21.22 4.78
CA ALA A 498 -0.44 22.68 4.85
C ALA A 498 -0.98 23.30 6.16
N ARG A 499 -2.15 22.85 6.67
CA ARG A 499 -2.67 23.28 7.98
C ARG A 499 -1.73 22.85 9.11
N MET A 500 -1.16 21.64 9.04
CA MET A 500 -0.13 21.18 9.98
C MET A 500 1.15 22.01 9.87
N ALA A 501 1.57 22.35 8.64
CA ALA A 501 2.74 23.21 8.42
C ALA A 501 2.57 24.60 9.04
N ARG A 502 1.36 25.17 9.04
CA ARG A 502 1.06 26.45 9.72
C ARG A 502 1.40 26.39 11.21
N THR A 503 1.16 25.26 11.86
CA THR A 503 1.37 25.09 13.31
C THR A 503 2.79 24.64 13.64
N MET A 504 3.31 23.67 12.89
CA MET A 504 4.54 22.93 13.20
C MET A 504 5.71 23.25 12.25
N GLY A 505 5.48 24.05 11.22
CA GLY A 505 6.44 24.31 10.13
C GLY A 505 6.37 23.24 9.03
N PRO A 506 6.84 23.57 7.83
CA PRO A 506 6.94 22.62 6.72
C PRO A 506 7.97 21.52 7.04
N PHE A 507 7.97 20.44 6.24
CA PHE A 507 9.00 19.40 6.35
C PHE A 507 10.40 20.01 6.14
N ALA A 508 11.40 19.47 6.82
CA ALA A 508 12.76 20.07 6.82
C ALA A 508 13.34 20.15 5.40
N GLY A 509 13.14 19.11 4.58
CA GLY A 509 13.54 19.04 3.18
C GLY A 509 12.86 20.05 2.26
N TYR A 510 11.84 20.76 2.69
CA TYR A 510 11.13 21.78 1.89
C TYR A 510 12.03 22.97 1.56
N ARG A 511 12.79 23.48 2.56
CA ARG A 511 13.70 24.63 2.42
C ARG A 511 15.18 24.27 2.46
N ASP A 512 15.51 22.99 2.65
CA ASP A 512 16.87 22.48 2.66
C ASP A 512 16.86 21.09 1.99
N SER A 513 17.29 21.01 0.74
CA SER A 513 17.25 19.80 -0.07
C SER A 513 18.26 18.73 0.32
N ARG A 514 19.10 18.96 1.34
CA ARG A 514 20.06 17.95 1.81
C ARG A 514 19.35 16.76 2.42
N ALA A 515 19.83 15.58 2.10
CA ALA A 515 19.31 14.31 2.58
C ALA A 515 20.43 13.34 2.91
N SER A 516 20.20 12.41 3.81
CA SER A 516 21.15 11.36 4.13
C SER A 516 21.32 10.40 2.95
N GLY A 517 22.56 10.12 2.59
CA GLY A 517 22.90 9.31 1.40
C GLY A 517 23.00 10.08 0.09
N VAL A 518 22.63 11.37 0.07
CA VAL A 518 22.75 12.23 -1.11
C VAL A 518 23.97 13.14 -0.98
N ALA A 519 25.02 12.84 -1.74
CA ALA A 519 26.29 13.57 -1.64
C ALA A 519 26.18 15.02 -2.15
N LYS A 520 25.39 15.25 -3.20
CA LYS A 520 25.24 16.56 -3.83
C LYS A 520 23.80 16.75 -4.30
N PRO A 521 22.98 17.52 -3.58
CA PRO A 521 21.64 17.90 -4.03
C PRO A 521 21.65 18.65 -5.38
N VAL A 522 20.56 18.48 -6.12
CA VAL A 522 20.36 19.13 -7.45
C VAL A 522 20.14 20.64 -7.29
N ALA A 523 19.40 21.04 -6.24
CA ALA A 523 19.13 22.44 -5.94
C ALA A 523 19.27 22.70 -4.42
N LYS A 524 19.13 23.97 -4.02
CA LYS A 524 19.24 24.40 -2.63
C LYS A 524 18.06 23.97 -1.78
N ASP A 525 16.85 23.89 -2.36
CA ASP A 525 15.58 23.56 -1.71
C ASP A 525 14.63 22.84 -2.68
N ASN A 526 13.48 22.40 -2.18
CA ASN A 526 12.43 21.72 -2.93
C ASN A 526 11.17 22.57 -3.12
N VAL A 527 11.20 23.86 -2.77
CA VAL A 527 10.00 24.72 -2.78
C VAL A 527 9.37 24.77 -4.17
N ALA A 528 10.17 25.06 -5.19
CA ALA A 528 9.68 25.18 -6.57
C ALA A 528 9.12 23.84 -7.10
N ALA A 529 9.82 22.74 -6.85
CA ALA A 529 9.39 21.40 -7.26
C ALA A 529 8.06 20.99 -6.58
N MET A 530 7.94 21.27 -5.29
CA MET A 530 6.71 20.97 -4.53
C MET A 530 5.52 21.78 -5.07
N LEU A 531 5.67 23.09 -5.26
CA LEU A 531 4.60 23.95 -5.74
C LEU A 531 4.21 23.62 -7.19
N GLU A 532 5.17 23.28 -8.05
CA GLU A 532 4.91 22.79 -9.41
C GLU A 532 4.03 21.56 -9.41
N VAL A 533 4.35 20.55 -8.57
CA VAL A 533 3.59 19.31 -8.51
C VAL A 533 2.18 19.54 -7.95
N ILE A 534 2.04 20.39 -6.95
CA ILE A 534 0.72 20.76 -6.40
C ILE A 534 -0.15 21.41 -7.48
N GLU A 535 0.43 22.31 -8.29
CA GLU A 535 -0.30 22.95 -9.39
C GLU A 535 -0.62 21.96 -10.53
N LEU A 536 0.26 21.00 -10.82
CA LEU A 536 -0.04 19.93 -11.77
C LEU A 536 -1.25 19.10 -11.32
N HIS A 537 -1.36 18.76 -10.05
CA HIS A 537 -2.53 18.07 -9.50
C HIS A 537 -3.80 18.92 -9.61
N ARG A 538 -3.71 20.20 -9.25
CA ARG A 538 -4.84 21.13 -9.39
C ARG A 538 -5.34 21.20 -10.84
N CYS A 539 -4.42 21.35 -11.78
CA CYS A 539 -4.75 21.37 -13.20
C CYS A 539 -5.37 20.06 -13.71
N ALA A 540 -4.97 18.91 -13.16
CA ALA A 540 -5.48 17.61 -13.54
C ALA A 540 -6.99 17.43 -13.23
N VAL A 541 -7.55 18.18 -12.29
CA VAL A 541 -9.01 18.17 -11.99
C VAL A 541 -9.85 18.48 -13.22
N HIS A 542 -9.35 19.37 -14.09
CA HIS A 542 -10.07 19.74 -15.33
C HIS A 542 -10.14 18.58 -16.34
N GLN A 543 -9.27 17.57 -16.22
CA GLN A 543 -9.23 16.39 -17.09
C GLN A 543 -10.22 15.30 -16.65
N ILE A 544 -10.83 15.42 -15.46
CA ILE A 544 -11.87 14.50 -15.00
C ILE A 544 -13.04 14.56 -15.97
N PRO A 545 -13.52 13.41 -16.52
CA PRO A 545 -14.64 13.40 -17.44
C PRO A 545 -15.89 14.09 -16.88
N ASP A 546 -16.66 14.70 -17.73
CA ASP A 546 -17.93 15.30 -17.34
C ASP A 546 -19.02 14.22 -17.25
N ALA A 547 -19.54 14.02 -16.04
CA ALA A 547 -20.70 13.17 -15.77
C ALA A 547 -21.70 13.95 -14.93
N LYS A 548 -22.94 14.07 -15.42
CA LYS A 548 -23.96 14.92 -14.79
C LYS A 548 -24.21 14.54 -13.33
N GLU A 549 -24.25 13.26 -13.03
CA GLU A 549 -24.51 12.75 -11.67
C GLU A 549 -23.38 13.14 -10.69
N PHE A 550 -22.15 13.21 -11.16
CA PHE A 550 -20.96 13.47 -10.34
C PHE A 550 -20.35 14.86 -10.54
N ALA A 551 -21.05 15.77 -11.24
CA ALA A 551 -20.57 17.14 -11.50
C ALA A 551 -20.23 17.88 -10.19
N HIS A 552 -21.06 17.72 -9.16
CA HIS A 552 -20.85 18.32 -7.85
C HIS A 552 -19.56 17.83 -7.16
N LEU A 553 -19.14 16.56 -7.39
CA LEU A 553 -17.87 16.03 -6.86
C LEU A 553 -16.67 16.64 -7.58
N LYS A 554 -16.75 16.85 -8.89
CA LYS A 554 -15.72 17.54 -9.67
C LYS A 554 -15.55 18.99 -9.23
N GLU A 555 -16.65 19.70 -8.95
CA GLU A 555 -16.61 21.05 -8.39
C GLU A 555 -15.96 21.07 -7.01
N GLU A 556 -16.31 20.12 -6.14
CA GLU A 556 -15.73 20.02 -4.81
C GLU A 556 -14.24 19.66 -4.85
N ALA A 557 -13.82 18.82 -5.80
CA ALA A 557 -12.41 18.53 -6.05
C ALA A 557 -11.63 19.81 -6.40
N ALA A 558 -12.19 20.66 -7.28
CA ALA A 558 -11.57 21.95 -7.64
C ALA A 558 -11.40 22.86 -6.41
N LYS A 559 -12.47 23.05 -5.61
CA LYS A 559 -12.41 23.86 -4.38
C LYS A 559 -11.38 23.32 -3.37
N THR A 560 -11.29 21.98 -3.25
CA THR A 560 -10.37 21.34 -2.31
C THR A 560 -8.92 21.58 -2.72
N TRP A 561 -8.61 21.51 -4.02
CA TRP A 561 -7.28 21.83 -4.53
C TRP A 561 -6.95 23.32 -4.45
N ASP A 562 -7.93 24.23 -4.67
CA ASP A 562 -7.75 25.66 -4.48
C ASP A 562 -7.37 25.98 -3.01
N GLU A 563 -8.00 25.30 -2.04
CA GLU A 563 -7.63 25.43 -0.62
C GLU A 563 -6.21 24.88 -0.35
N ALA A 564 -5.86 23.72 -0.91
CA ALA A 564 -4.52 23.14 -0.75
C ALA A 564 -3.43 24.06 -1.28
N VAL A 565 -3.64 24.68 -2.44
CA VAL A 565 -2.75 25.67 -3.04
C VAL A 565 -2.66 26.93 -2.18
N ASP A 566 -3.79 27.50 -1.77
CA ASP A 566 -3.83 28.76 -1.01
C ASP A 566 -3.13 28.63 0.36
N VAL A 567 -3.45 27.59 1.13
CA VAL A 567 -2.85 27.36 2.45
C VAL A 567 -1.37 26.96 2.30
N GLY A 568 -1.05 26.13 1.29
CA GLY A 568 0.32 25.67 1.02
C GLY A 568 1.26 26.81 0.57
N ASN A 569 0.80 27.74 -0.26
CA ASN A 569 1.57 28.92 -0.65
C ASN A 569 1.93 29.82 0.55
N ARG A 570 1.05 29.90 1.56
CA ARG A 570 1.28 30.70 2.76
C ARG A 570 2.20 30.04 3.77
N HIS A 571 2.12 28.72 3.93
CA HIS A 571 2.75 28.01 5.06
C HIS A 571 3.72 26.91 4.63
N GLY A 572 3.77 26.50 3.36
CA GLY A 572 4.40 25.27 2.89
C GLY A 572 3.58 24.04 3.29
N TYR A 573 4.18 22.86 3.14
CA TYR A 573 3.55 21.58 3.45
C TYR A 573 4.34 20.84 4.53
N ARG A 574 3.65 20.15 5.43
CA ARG A 574 4.28 19.34 6.48
C ARG A 574 4.88 18.04 5.94
N ASN A 575 4.41 17.56 4.81
CA ASN A 575 4.73 16.27 4.21
C ASN A 575 5.11 16.46 2.74
N ALA A 576 6.19 15.81 2.29
CA ALA A 576 6.60 15.84 0.90
C ALA A 576 5.66 15.01 -0.01
N GLN A 577 5.00 13.99 0.55
CA GLN A 577 3.98 13.17 -0.10
C GLN A 577 2.93 12.77 0.92
N VAL A 578 1.65 12.67 0.52
CA VAL A 578 0.54 12.42 1.45
C VAL A 578 -0.34 11.23 1.06
N THR A 579 -0.42 10.87 -0.21
CA THR A 579 -1.29 9.80 -0.71
C THR A 579 -0.55 8.79 -1.56
N VAL A 580 -1.01 7.54 -1.51
CA VAL A 580 -0.68 6.45 -2.44
C VAL A 580 -1.92 5.58 -2.66
N LEU A 581 -2.06 4.97 -3.82
CA LEU A 581 -3.13 4.01 -4.09
C LEU A 581 -2.60 2.59 -3.87
N ALA A 582 -2.52 2.20 -2.59
CA ALA A 582 -2.02 0.89 -2.21
C ALA A 582 -3.01 -0.23 -2.56
N PRO A 583 -2.53 -1.47 -2.81
CA PRO A 583 -3.41 -2.61 -3.10
C PRO A 583 -4.36 -3.01 -1.98
N THR A 584 -4.13 -2.58 -0.73
CA THR A 584 -4.98 -2.84 0.46
C THR A 584 -5.29 -4.31 0.75
N GLY A 585 -4.43 -5.26 0.35
CA GLY A 585 -4.71 -6.69 0.37
C GLY A 585 -5.34 -7.24 1.68
N THR A 586 -4.63 -7.16 2.81
CA THR A 586 -5.13 -7.71 4.09
C THR A 586 -6.11 -6.77 4.80
N ILE A 587 -5.87 -5.45 4.75
CA ILE A 587 -6.72 -4.50 5.47
C ILE A 587 -8.08 -4.29 4.81
N SER A 588 -8.23 -4.57 3.51
CA SER A 588 -9.55 -4.59 2.87
C SER A 588 -10.48 -5.62 3.51
N PHE A 589 -9.97 -6.82 3.80
CA PHE A 589 -10.76 -7.84 4.52
C PHE A 589 -11.05 -7.46 5.97
N LEU A 590 -10.17 -6.72 6.64
CA LEU A 590 -10.44 -6.17 7.96
C LEU A 590 -11.60 -5.16 7.93
N MET A 591 -11.73 -4.43 6.83
CA MET A 591 -12.76 -3.42 6.62
C MET A 591 -14.02 -3.94 5.89
N ASP A 592 -14.12 -5.26 5.66
CA ASP A 592 -15.20 -5.88 4.89
C ASP A 592 -15.39 -5.28 3.49
N CYS A 593 -14.27 -4.99 2.81
CA CYS A 593 -14.29 -4.50 1.44
C CYS A 593 -14.40 -5.65 0.43
N ASP A 594 -15.24 -5.51 -0.57
CA ASP A 594 -15.35 -6.45 -1.68
C ASP A 594 -14.23 -6.27 -2.71
N THR A 595 -13.84 -5.02 -2.98
CA THR A 595 -12.76 -4.70 -3.92
C THR A 595 -11.57 -4.03 -3.22
N THR A 596 -10.36 -4.22 -3.74
CA THR A 596 -9.12 -3.79 -3.12
C THR A 596 -8.51 -2.61 -3.89
N GLY A 597 -7.97 -1.63 -3.15
CA GLY A 597 -7.33 -0.46 -3.74
C GLY A 597 -8.21 0.24 -4.78
N ILE A 598 -7.59 0.59 -5.89
CA ILE A 598 -8.24 1.21 -7.06
C ILE A 598 -8.82 0.17 -8.03
N GLU A 599 -8.53 -1.10 -7.83
CA GLU A 599 -8.84 -2.16 -8.79
C GLU A 599 -10.35 -2.41 -8.95
N PRO A 600 -10.80 -2.88 -10.13
CA PRO A 600 -12.11 -3.53 -10.26
C PRO A 600 -12.12 -4.83 -9.47
N ASP A 601 -13.27 -5.49 -9.34
CA ASP A 601 -13.26 -6.82 -8.74
C ASP A 601 -12.49 -7.81 -9.63
N ILE A 602 -11.75 -8.73 -9.01
CA ILE A 602 -11.04 -9.81 -9.72
C ILE A 602 -12.06 -10.78 -10.30
N ALA A 603 -13.02 -11.19 -9.48
CA ALA A 603 -14.15 -12.04 -9.81
C ALA A 603 -15.24 -11.83 -8.77
N LEU A 604 -16.53 -11.99 -9.13
CA LEU A 604 -17.65 -11.86 -8.21
C LEU A 604 -17.62 -12.92 -7.10
N VAL A 605 -17.05 -14.08 -7.40
CA VAL A 605 -16.78 -15.15 -6.43
C VAL A 605 -15.27 -15.40 -6.39
N LYS A 606 -14.68 -15.27 -5.22
CA LYS A 606 -13.24 -15.39 -4.97
C LYS A 606 -12.96 -16.52 -3.98
N TYR A 607 -11.85 -17.20 -4.17
CA TYR A 607 -11.36 -18.21 -3.25
C TYR A 607 -10.04 -17.73 -2.65
N LYS A 608 -10.02 -17.47 -1.35
CA LYS A 608 -8.81 -17.04 -0.64
C LYS A 608 -8.17 -18.21 0.08
N LEU A 609 -6.92 -18.50 -0.29
CA LEU A 609 -6.08 -19.41 0.46
C LEU A 609 -5.67 -18.73 1.78
N LEU A 610 -6.05 -19.33 2.89
CA LEU A 610 -5.68 -18.86 4.23
C LEU A 610 -4.27 -19.35 4.58
N ALA A 611 -3.57 -18.54 5.38
CA ALA A 611 -2.26 -18.93 5.89
C ALA A 611 -2.40 -20.17 6.81
N GLY A 612 -1.82 -21.26 6.37
CA GLY A 612 -1.92 -22.55 7.05
C GLY A 612 -2.71 -23.61 6.25
N GLY A 613 -3.19 -23.28 5.04
CA GLY A 613 -4.08 -24.11 4.22
C GLY A 613 -5.55 -23.78 4.50
N GLY A 614 -6.43 -24.25 3.65
CA GLY A 614 -7.87 -23.96 3.71
C GLY A 614 -8.29 -22.81 2.81
N MET A 615 -9.36 -23.01 2.04
CA MET A 615 -9.93 -22.03 1.12
C MET A 615 -11.20 -21.41 1.68
N LEU A 616 -11.33 -20.09 1.53
CA LEU A 616 -12.52 -19.35 1.90
C LEU A 616 -13.19 -18.81 0.62
N LYS A 617 -14.43 -19.23 0.36
CA LYS A 617 -15.28 -18.66 -0.70
C LYS A 617 -15.77 -17.30 -0.24
N ILE A 618 -15.57 -16.27 -1.05
CA ILE A 618 -16.00 -14.88 -0.81
C ILE A 618 -16.85 -14.46 -2.00
N VAL A 619 -18.12 -14.12 -1.75
CA VAL A 619 -19.03 -13.57 -2.77
C VAL A 619 -19.13 -12.07 -2.56
N ASN A 620 -19.07 -11.30 -3.65
CA ASN A 620 -19.14 -9.84 -3.61
C ASN A 620 -20.51 -9.40 -3.08
N GLN A 621 -20.51 -8.66 -1.96
CA GLN A 621 -21.73 -8.20 -1.28
C GLN A 621 -22.39 -7.01 -1.98
N THR A 622 -21.68 -6.35 -2.89
CA THR A 622 -22.18 -5.18 -3.64
C THR A 622 -23.15 -5.58 -4.76
N ILE A 623 -23.22 -6.86 -5.13
CA ILE A 623 -24.11 -7.36 -6.20
C ILE A 623 -25.59 -7.00 -5.91
N LYS A 624 -26.08 -7.29 -4.70
CA LYS A 624 -27.48 -7.01 -4.35
C LYS A 624 -27.82 -5.52 -4.43
N PRO A 625 -27.10 -4.60 -3.79
CA PRO A 625 -27.36 -3.16 -3.92
C PRO A 625 -27.27 -2.65 -5.37
N ALA A 626 -26.38 -3.22 -6.18
CA ALA A 626 -26.27 -2.86 -7.59
C ALA A 626 -27.51 -3.28 -8.39
N LEU A 627 -28.00 -4.51 -8.20
CA LEU A 627 -29.23 -5.01 -8.83
C LEU A 627 -30.46 -4.22 -8.40
N GLU A 628 -30.56 -3.86 -7.11
CA GLU A 628 -31.62 -2.97 -6.59
C GLU A 628 -31.58 -1.60 -7.29
N LYS A 629 -30.40 -0.99 -7.44
CA LYS A 629 -30.21 0.29 -8.15
C LYS A 629 -30.63 0.20 -9.62
N LEU A 630 -30.45 -0.97 -10.25
CA LEU A 630 -30.83 -1.24 -11.63
C LEU A 630 -32.32 -1.58 -11.80
N GLY A 631 -33.10 -1.64 -10.71
CA GLY A 631 -34.53 -1.84 -10.71
C GLY A 631 -35.01 -3.29 -10.84
N TYR A 632 -34.17 -4.28 -10.45
CA TYR A 632 -34.60 -5.67 -10.33
C TYR A 632 -35.50 -5.87 -9.11
N ALA A 633 -36.52 -6.71 -9.26
CA ALA A 633 -37.39 -7.10 -8.15
C ALA A 633 -36.65 -8.09 -7.20
N SER A 634 -37.10 -8.16 -5.96
CA SER A 634 -36.42 -8.99 -4.93
C SER A 634 -36.30 -10.47 -5.32
N ASP A 635 -37.31 -11.05 -5.98
CA ASP A 635 -37.28 -12.42 -6.47
C ASP A 635 -36.32 -12.63 -7.65
N GLU A 636 -36.14 -11.62 -8.49
CA GLU A 636 -35.13 -11.63 -9.57
C GLU A 636 -33.72 -11.58 -8.97
N ILE A 637 -33.50 -10.73 -7.97
CA ILE A 637 -32.22 -10.61 -7.25
C ILE A 637 -31.86 -11.94 -6.59
N GLU A 638 -32.81 -12.58 -5.89
CA GLU A 638 -32.59 -13.90 -5.26
C GLU A 638 -32.20 -14.96 -6.28
N ARG A 639 -32.84 -14.99 -7.45
CA ARG A 639 -32.50 -15.94 -8.53
C ARG A 639 -31.10 -15.68 -9.09
N ILE A 640 -30.74 -14.43 -9.34
CA ILE A 640 -29.41 -14.06 -9.85
C ILE A 640 -28.34 -14.44 -8.83
N VAL A 641 -28.54 -14.15 -7.54
CA VAL A 641 -27.59 -14.51 -6.47
C VAL A 641 -27.47 -16.04 -6.34
N ALA A 642 -28.58 -16.78 -6.40
CA ALA A 642 -28.55 -18.24 -6.38
C ALA A 642 -27.80 -18.84 -7.58
N HIS A 643 -27.93 -18.21 -8.76
CA HIS A 643 -27.15 -18.58 -9.94
C HIS A 643 -25.64 -18.39 -9.71
N ILE A 644 -25.24 -17.23 -9.15
CA ILE A 644 -23.84 -16.94 -8.82
C ILE A 644 -23.28 -17.95 -7.80
N ASP A 645 -24.08 -18.31 -6.81
CA ASP A 645 -23.65 -19.28 -5.80
C ASP A 645 -23.45 -20.69 -6.38
N ALA A 646 -24.27 -21.06 -7.39
CA ALA A 646 -24.21 -22.36 -8.02
C ALA A 646 -23.11 -22.48 -9.09
N PHE A 647 -22.84 -21.40 -9.83
CA PHE A 647 -22.02 -21.45 -11.04
C PHE A 647 -20.77 -20.55 -10.99
N ASP A 648 -20.57 -19.82 -9.90
CA ASP A 648 -19.46 -18.86 -9.69
C ASP A 648 -19.40 -17.73 -10.76
N THR A 649 -20.50 -17.48 -11.47
CA THR A 649 -20.62 -16.43 -12.49
C THR A 649 -22.00 -15.81 -12.50
N ILE A 650 -22.09 -14.54 -12.92
CA ILE A 650 -23.37 -13.84 -13.17
C ILE A 650 -23.87 -14.03 -14.63
N GLU A 651 -23.01 -14.54 -15.51
CA GLU A 651 -23.34 -14.81 -16.90
C GLU A 651 -24.20 -16.08 -17.04
N ASP A 652 -24.93 -16.19 -18.14
CA ASP A 652 -25.61 -17.42 -18.49
C ASP A 652 -24.58 -18.55 -18.70
N VAL A 653 -24.91 -19.76 -18.29
CA VAL A 653 -24.04 -20.93 -18.47
C VAL A 653 -24.70 -21.99 -19.37
N ILE A 654 -23.89 -22.80 -20.02
CA ILE A 654 -24.33 -23.97 -20.78
C ILE A 654 -23.97 -25.22 -19.98
N ASP A 655 -24.96 -26.06 -19.67
CA ASP A 655 -24.71 -27.31 -18.95
C ASP A 655 -24.09 -28.40 -19.86
N SER A 656 -23.80 -29.56 -19.27
CA SER A 656 -23.21 -30.71 -19.99
C SER A 656 -24.07 -31.23 -21.13
N ASP A 657 -25.36 -30.96 -21.12
CA ASP A 657 -26.35 -31.42 -22.11
C ASP A 657 -26.56 -30.37 -23.20
N GLY A 658 -25.85 -29.23 -23.16
CA GLY A 658 -25.97 -28.13 -24.09
C GLY A 658 -27.18 -27.18 -23.80
N THR A 659 -27.84 -27.35 -22.63
CA THR A 659 -28.97 -26.50 -22.22
C THR A 659 -28.45 -25.21 -21.63
N LYS A 660 -29.00 -24.07 -22.10
CA LYS A 660 -28.68 -22.76 -21.54
C LYS A 660 -29.41 -22.56 -20.21
N ILE A 661 -28.66 -22.32 -19.15
CA ILE A 661 -29.18 -21.93 -17.83
C ILE A 661 -28.99 -20.41 -17.70
N SER A 662 -30.09 -19.68 -17.70
CA SER A 662 -30.04 -18.21 -17.62
C SER A 662 -29.89 -17.75 -16.19
N SER A 663 -29.02 -16.78 -15.97
CA SER A 663 -28.88 -16.06 -14.69
C SER A 663 -30.07 -15.16 -14.39
N GLY A 664 -30.79 -14.73 -15.43
CA GLY A 664 -31.85 -13.72 -15.33
C GLY A 664 -31.36 -12.28 -15.38
N LEU A 665 -30.03 -12.06 -15.50
CA LEU A 665 -29.48 -10.73 -15.71
C LEU A 665 -29.77 -10.26 -17.14
N LYS A 666 -30.15 -8.99 -17.31
CA LYS A 666 -30.28 -8.37 -18.64
C LYS A 666 -28.92 -8.16 -19.26
N LEU A 667 -28.76 -8.46 -20.53
CA LEU A 667 -27.50 -8.37 -21.25
C LEU A 667 -26.86 -6.98 -21.20
N GLU A 668 -27.68 -5.92 -21.23
CA GLU A 668 -27.25 -4.53 -21.12
C GLU A 668 -26.61 -4.18 -19.77
N HIS A 669 -26.85 -4.97 -18.71
CA HIS A 669 -26.29 -4.77 -17.38
C HIS A 669 -25.01 -5.59 -17.13
N LEU A 670 -24.62 -6.48 -18.03
CA LEU A 670 -23.43 -7.31 -17.87
C LEU A 670 -22.15 -6.49 -17.65
N PRO A 671 -21.91 -5.38 -18.37
CA PRO A 671 -20.70 -4.56 -18.17
C PRO A 671 -20.57 -3.94 -16.78
N ILE A 672 -21.67 -3.83 -16.02
CA ILE A 672 -21.66 -3.30 -14.64
C ILE A 672 -21.00 -4.28 -13.67
N PHE A 673 -21.15 -5.57 -13.95
CA PHE A 673 -20.60 -6.69 -13.14
C PHE A 673 -19.34 -7.29 -13.74
N ASP A 674 -18.76 -6.63 -14.75
CA ASP A 674 -17.52 -7.09 -15.36
C ASP A 674 -16.35 -7.04 -14.39
N CYS A 675 -15.48 -8.06 -14.45
CA CYS A 675 -14.39 -8.27 -13.53
C CYS A 675 -13.06 -8.29 -14.29
N ALA A 676 -11.93 -8.18 -13.57
CA ALA A 676 -10.60 -8.21 -14.16
C ALA A 676 -10.29 -9.54 -14.85
N PHE A 677 -10.82 -10.66 -14.31
CA PHE A 677 -10.71 -11.97 -14.93
C PHE A 677 -12.10 -12.52 -15.23
N LYS A 678 -12.26 -13.15 -16.40
CA LYS A 678 -13.45 -13.93 -16.71
C LYS A 678 -13.47 -15.22 -15.89
N PRO A 679 -14.66 -15.69 -15.44
CA PRO A 679 -14.77 -17.00 -14.81
C PRO A 679 -14.27 -18.11 -15.74
N PHE A 680 -13.63 -19.12 -15.18
CA PHE A 680 -13.09 -20.26 -15.96
C PHE A 680 -14.13 -20.98 -16.82
N LYS A 681 -15.41 -20.93 -16.46
CA LYS A 681 -16.53 -21.53 -17.19
C LYS A 681 -17.36 -20.53 -18.00
N GLY A 682 -17.00 -19.23 -17.98
CA GLY A 682 -17.64 -18.20 -18.79
C GLY A 682 -16.86 -17.99 -20.08
N GLU A 683 -17.50 -18.11 -21.24
CA GLU A 683 -16.95 -17.71 -22.55
C GLU A 683 -17.15 -16.22 -22.80
#